data_79c6fbf03bcb17b3b42f01cf81edf3b1
#
_entry.id   79c6fbf03bcb17b3b42f01cf81edf3b1
#
_cell.length_a   1.000
_cell.length_b   1.000
_cell.length_c   1.000
_cell.angle_alpha   90.00
_cell.angle_beta   90.00
_cell.angle_gamma   90.00
#
_symmetry.space_group_name_H-M   'P 1'
#
loop_
_entity.id
_entity.type
_entity.pdbx_description
1 polymer ?
#
loop_
_entity_poly.entity_id
_entity_poly.type
_entity_poly.pdbx_seq_one_letter_code
_entity_poly.pdbx_strand_id
1 'polypeptide(L)'
;LANQLWSQNNFTKGELSPYVYARADIAQYYTGLKTALNVITYPQGAAGKRFGTLYKADLTGFTSRFDIYFQTFQYLNECVYQILFKPDAIDIFLEGILVATVASTGLPGPTVYNIDYTILDNHFRVAVEGFRPKDLTRAASAANVILSTAANQFTLTTAIVSGLVLPVRITSSLTLPVTIPQVRPGITYFVKNTSTSTVKLYGSSYNAANDIDAYTISTIGTGTSNVVPLNTWAFANVGFKNLPVYDFAGGYNTLTFTPSAVSGAAVTLTASGAIFTAAMVGGAYVGGGGVGRITVFTDTTHVTLAVQQPFDSTAAISGLLSFLAEPAWSDVRGWPQKCSSYQNRALFANTASLPNGFWASAINDYPDFNDLVADDDDAISWFPTSDEVNFIRFIVPYRSVTVHTNSGVYSSPLSFESAITPKTFSLQLQDSTPADRLQPRAIDNQIIVVSGNDVHSLLWDGINNAYTSDIISVLSEQVIREPVDEAPYVDFRRAGSRYVFIINDGGSMAIYQTLITQQVSGWTPALTEQSYGNSYFREVATNFNGRGWFVTEREILTVGSTFAITNNSSTLLKAVGSNISLTLATAIKFSTAGSLPTSSPQIELNTWYWAIGVNADDFKVYLTIADAEADVAGVTFSNFGASSSVTVCPVVQTFMLEELTFDTFLDCAAYYSGAPTSQVTNLARFNAQEVKMVGDGFGFSAIGDGSAVNFEAHGQAVQVSEAYIGFPIRWEVEPMPLTMSGSTNIKNTTLTRPKHIRTVNFMFNNTIGGTINGVPIALDKFDTVNIGEPPTPKNGIFEMSIMKAWDDFNNPTFTIQHDEPFDIQLLGVFYSVDT
;
A
#
# COMPACT_ATOMS: atom_id res chain seq x y z
N LEU A 1 -37.49 19.20 34.61
CA LEU A 1 -36.46 18.65 33.71
C LEU A 1 -36.94 17.28 33.25
N ALA A 2 -37.20 17.11 31.96
CA ALA A 2 -37.59 15.80 31.44
C ALA A 2 -36.33 14.98 31.20
N ASN A 3 -36.19 13.88 31.93
CA ASN A 3 -35.16 12.89 31.66
C ASN A 3 -35.53 12.16 30.38
N GLN A 4 -34.71 12.27 29.35
CA GLN A 4 -34.93 11.62 28.06
C GLN A 4 -33.82 10.63 27.79
N LEU A 5 -34.20 9.46 27.32
CA LEU A 5 -33.25 8.42 26.91
C LEU A 5 -32.95 8.58 25.43
N TRP A 6 -31.67 8.50 25.07
CA TRP A 6 -31.16 8.54 23.72
C TRP A 6 -30.23 7.37 23.48
N SER A 7 -30.17 6.86 22.24
CA SER A 7 -29.25 5.79 21.90
C SER A 7 -28.63 5.99 20.53
N GLN A 8 -27.37 5.65 20.41
CA GLN A 8 -26.68 5.45 19.14
C GLN A 8 -26.08 4.05 19.12
N ASN A 9 -26.54 3.21 18.23
CA ASN A 9 -26.17 1.80 18.14
C ASN A 9 -25.71 1.39 16.72
N ASN A 10 -25.41 2.39 15.91
CA ASN A 10 -24.88 2.19 14.57
C ASN A 10 -23.88 3.29 14.25
N PHE A 11 -22.69 2.89 13.77
CA PHE A 11 -21.57 3.77 13.46
C PHE A 11 -21.08 3.60 12.00
N THR A 12 -21.89 2.98 11.15
CA THR A 12 -21.48 2.57 9.79
C THR A 12 -21.16 3.72 8.83
N LYS A 13 -21.51 4.97 9.18
CA LYS A 13 -21.14 6.15 8.38
C LYS A 13 -19.76 6.71 8.72
N GLY A 14 -19.13 6.21 9.78
CA GLY A 14 -17.80 6.69 10.18
C GLY A 14 -17.81 8.16 10.59
N GLU A 15 -16.75 8.90 10.28
CA GLU A 15 -16.58 10.30 10.64
C GLU A 15 -17.30 11.22 9.65
N LEU A 16 -18.12 12.13 10.16
CA LEU A 16 -18.86 13.08 9.35
C LEU A 16 -18.17 14.44 9.30
N SER A 17 -18.29 15.12 8.17
CA SER A 17 -17.78 16.47 7.97
C SER A 17 -18.39 17.47 8.96
N PRO A 18 -17.63 18.45 9.43
CA PRO A 18 -18.14 19.56 10.24
C PRO A 18 -19.33 20.30 9.63
N TYR A 19 -19.46 20.32 8.31
CA TYR A 19 -20.61 20.90 7.61
C TYR A 19 -21.92 20.15 7.88
N VAL A 20 -21.84 18.91 8.35
CA VAL A 20 -23.00 18.07 8.66
C VAL A 20 -23.47 18.24 10.12
N TYR A 21 -22.71 18.89 10.99
CA TYR A 21 -23.03 18.97 12.42
C TYR A 21 -24.35 19.66 12.76
N ALA A 22 -24.86 20.48 11.87
CA ALA A 22 -26.19 21.10 12.02
C ALA A 22 -27.30 20.32 11.27
N ARG A 23 -26.97 19.28 10.50
CA ARG A 23 -27.87 18.57 9.60
C ARG A 23 -28.56 17.36 10.31
N ALA A 24 -29.21 17.62 11.42
CA ALA A 24 -29.98 16.61 12.14
C ALA A 24 -31.24 16.11 11.39
N ASP A 25 -31.50 16.66 10.20
CA ASP A 25 -32.55 16.27 9.29
C ASP A 25 -32.21 15.01 8.45
N ILE A 26 -30.93 14.67 8.31
CA ILE A 26 -30.50 13.52 7.54
C ILE A 26 -30.29 12.27 8.43
N ALA A 27 -30.64 11.10 7.90
CA ALA A 27 -30.50 9.84 8.63
C ALA A 27 -29.04 9.48 8.98
N GLN A 28 -28.11 9.90 8.13
CA GLN A 28 -26.66 9.66 8.29
C GLN A 28 -26.09 10.32 9.54
N TYR A 29 -26.69 11.42 10.01
CA TYR A 29 -26.33 12.09 11.25
C TYR A 29 -26.34 11.14 12.47
N TYR A 30 -27.32 10.26 12.53
CA TYR A 30 -27.55 9.33 13.65
C TYR A 30 -26.71 8.05 13.56
N THR A 31 -26.04 7.83 12.45
CA THR A 31 -25.19 6.66 12.21
C THR A 31 -23.72 7.03 11.98
N GLY A 32 -23.40 8.31 12.10
CA GLY A 32 -22.05 8.84 11.99
C GLY A 32 -21.48 9.27 13.32
N LEU A 33 -20.21 9.64 13.29
CA LEU A 33 -19.42 10.10 14.43
C LEU A 33 -18.86 11.50 14.13
N LYS A 34 -18.63 12.29 15.16
CA LYS A 34 -17.93 13.56 15.05
C LYS A 34 -16.43 13.34 14.90
N THR A 35 -15.87 12.34 15.63
CA THR A 35 -14.49 11.90 15.51
C THR A 35 -14.47 10.37 15.49
N ALA A 36 -13.72 9.78 14.56
CA ALA A 36 -13.57 8.34 14.42
C ALA A 36 -12.13 7.96 14.06
N LEU A 37 -11.17 8.38 14.89
CA LEU A 37 -9.74 8.15 14.64
C LEU A 37 -9.36 6.68 14.86
N ASN A 38 -8.68 6.08 13.89
CA ASN A 38 -8.24 4.68 13.92
C ASN A 38 -9.39 3.68 14.17
N VAL A 39 -10.57 4.00 13.67
CA VAL A 39 -11.79 3.19 13.79
C VAL A 39 -11.97 2.34 12.54
N ILE A 40 -12.31 1.08 12.75
CA ILE A 40 -12.90 0.21 11.73
C ILE A 40 -14.38 0.05 12.08
N THR A 41 -15.25 0.43 11.17
CA THR A 41 -16.67 0.18 11.32
C THR A 41 -17.02 -1.23 10.85
N TYR A 42 -17.96 -1.87 11.51
CA TYR A 42 -18.45 -3.19 11.14
C TYR A 42 -19.76 -3.07 10.38
N PRO A 43 -20.04 -3.95 9.41
CA PRO A 43 -21.32 -3.93 8.71
C PRO A 43 -22.53 -4.02 9.62
N GLN A 44 -22.35 -4.63 10.82
CA GLN A 44 -23.40 -4.78 11.84
C GLN A 44 -23.62 -3.52 12.67
N GLY A 45 -22.84 -2.47 12.48
CA GLY A 45 -23.00 -1.19 13.15
C GLY A 45 -21.94 -0.85 14.22
N ALA A 46 -21.13 -1.79 14.65
CA ALA A 46 -20.12 -1.56 15.68
C ALA A 46 -18.93 -0.70 15.20
N ALA A 47 -18.29 -0.01 16.14
CA ALA A 47 -17.03 0.71 15.95
C ALA A 47 -15.91 0.00 16.72
N GLY A 48 -14.96 -0.58 16.03
CA GLY A 48 -13.80 -1.26 16.63
C GLY A 48 -12.49 -0.56 16.34
N LYS A 49 -11.44 -0.97 17.02
CA LYS A 49 -10.08 -0.50 16.77
C LYS A 49 -9.56 -1.06 15.44
N ARG A 50 -8.82 -0.26 14.68
CA ARG A 50 -8.20 -0.73 13.45
C ARG A 50 -7.14 -1.79 13.72
N PHE A 51 -6.82 -2.55 12.72
CA PHE A 51 -5.78 -3.57 12.74
C PHE A 51 -4.41 -2.96 13.00
N GLY A 52 -3.53 -3.74 13.62
CA GLY A 52 -2.13 -3.41 13.76
C GLY A 52 -1.30 -3.81 12.56
N THR A 53 -0.01 -3.49 12.64
CA THR A 53 0.97 -3.87 11.62
C THR A 53 2.16 -4.59 12.22
N LEU A 54 2.67 -5.60 11.51
CA LEU A 54 3.91 -6.30 11.86
C LEU A 54 5.06 -5.74 11.03
N TYR A 55 6.12 -5.34 11.68
CA TYR A 55 7.38 -5.00 11.03
C TYR A 55 7.96 -6.19 10.28
N LYS A 56 8.41 -5.97 9.05
CA LYS A 56 9.04 -6.98 8.20
C LYS A 56 10.48 -6.64 7.84
N ALA A 57 10.71 -5.44 7.33
CA ALA A 57 12.03 -5.04 6.87
C ALA A 57 12.21 -3.52 6.86
N ASP A 58 13.45 -3.08 7.03
CA ASP A 58 13.85 -1.72 6.68
C ASP A 58 14.05 -1.62 5.16
N LEU A 59 13.54 -0.54 4.58
CA LEU A 59 13.64 -0.26 3.16
C LEU A 59 14.74 0.78 2.93
N THR A 60 15.62 0.53 1.97
CA THR A 60 16.79 1.37 1.69
C THR A 60 16.89 1.73 0.21
N GLY A 61 17.69 2.76 -0.10
CA GLY A 61 18.01 3.16 -1.48
C GLY A 61 17.11 4.26 -2.04
N PHE A 62 16.39 5.00 -1.18
CA PHE A 62 15.62 6.20 -1.53
C PHE A 62 15.61 7.17 -0.35
N THR A 63 15.36 8.44 -0.64
CA THR A 63 15.40 9.52 0.34
C THR A 63 14.09 10.27 0.44
N SER A 64 13.18 10.00 -0.49
CA SER A 64 11.88 10.65 -0.60
C SER A 64 10.80 9.62 -0.90
N ARG A 65 9.61 9.87 -0.39
CA ARG A 65 8.41 9.09 -0.75
C ARG A 65 8.15 9.09 -2.27
N PHE A 66 8.59 10.14 -2.96
CA PHE A 66 8.44 10.25 -4.41
C PHE A 66 9.34 9.29 -5.20
N ASP A 67 10.21 8.58 -4.53
CA ASP A 67 11.11 7.61 -5.11
C ASP A 67 10.58 6.17 -5.00
N ILE A 68 9.35 5.99 -4.48
CA ILE A 68 8.79 4.69 -4.14
C ILE A 68 7.54 4.42 -4.98
N TYR A 69 7.41 3.19 -5.47
CA TYR A 69 6.17 2.63 -5.97
C TYR A 69 6.09 1.17 -5.51
N PHE A 70 5.04 0.82 -4.80
CA PHE A 70 4.93 -0.46 -4.13
C PHE A 70 3.69 -1.22 -4.58
N GLN A 71 3.86 -2.50 -5.01
CA GLN A 71 2.75 -3.32 -5.43
C GLN A 71 2.96 -4.78 -5.06
N THR A 72 1.88 -5.56 -5.07
CA THR A 72 1.93 -7.01 -4.91
C THR A 72 1.92 -7.71 -6.27
N PHE A 73 2.70 -8.76 -6.39
CA PHE A 73 2.74 -9.63 -7.55
C PHE A 73 2.40 -11.06 -7.16
N GLN A 74 1.19 -11.49 -7.51
CA GLN A 74 0.82 -12.88 -7.38
C GLN A 74 1.43 -13.67 -8.55
N TYR A 75 2.40 -14.52 -8.24
CA TYR A 75 3.03 -15.39 -9.22
C TYR A 75 2.28 -16.71 -9.28
N LEU A 76 1.42 -16.87 -10.29
CA LEU A 76 0.51 -18.01 -10.42
C LEU A 76 -0.26 -18.22 -9.09
N ASN A 77 -0.50 -19.48 -8.72
CA ASN A 77 -1.07 -19.84 -7.41
C ASN A 77 0.01 -20.26 -6.40
N GLU A 78 1.27 -19.89 -6.62
CA GLU A 78 2.39 -20.35 -5.81
C GLU A 78 2.67 -19.45 -4.62
N CYS A 79 2.83 -18.16 -4.87
CA CYS A 79 3.18 -17.18 -3.83
C CYS A 79 2.85 -15.74 -4.28
N VAL A 80 2.87 -14.83 -3.30
CA VAL A 80 2.69 -13.39 -3.53
C VAL A 80 3.97 -12.68 -3.14
N TYR A 81 4.57 -12.02 -4.12
CA TYR A 81 5.73 -11.15 -3.92
C TYR A 81 5.26 -9.73 -3.62
N GLN A 82 6.05 -9.02 -2.85
CA GLN A 82 5.96 -7.58 -2.68
C GLN A 82 7.08 -6.96 -3.52
N ILE A 83 6.69 -6.13 -4.47
CA ILE A 83 7.59 -5.50 -5.45
C ILE A 83 7.72 -4.03 -5.09
N LEU A 84 8.93 -3.60 -4.80
CA LEU A 84 9.26 -2.22 -4.50
C LEU A 84 10.13 -1.65 -5.62
N PHE A 85 9.55 -0.75 -6.40
CA PHE A 85 10.29 0.04 -7.37
C PHE A 85 10.95 1.21 -6.66
N LYS A 86 12.22 1.42 -6.93
CA LYS A 86 13.02 2.54 -6.42
C LYS A 86 13.95 3.06 -7.51
N PRO A 87 14.58 4.22 -7.36
CA PRO A 87 15.57 4.69 -8.32
C PRO A 87 16.63 3.61 -8.56
N ASP A 88 16.88 3.29 -9.82
CA ASP A 88 17.89 2.35 -10.29
C ASP A 88 17.71 0.86 -9.91
N ALA A 89 16.73 0.48 -9.10
CA ALA A 89 16.54 -0.90 -8.70
C ALA A 89 15.09 -1.27 -8.41
N ILE A 90 14.80 -2.57 -8.46
CA ILE A 90 13.54 -3.17 -8.03
C ILE A 90 13.87 -4.19 -6.96
N ASP A 91 13.39 -3.96 -5.75
CA ASP A 91 13.50 -4.92 -4.66
C ASP A 91 12.27 -5.83 -4.63
N ILE A 92 12.54 -7.12 -4.51
CA ILE A 92 11.54 -8.16 -4.52
C ILE A 92 11.56 -8.85 -3.17
N PHE A 93 10.45 -8.75 -2.46
CA PHE A 93 10.27 -9.41 -1.17
C PHE A 93 9.33 -10.60 -1.29
N LEU A 94 9.53 -11.60 -0.45
CA LEU A 94 8.63 -12.70 -0.22
C LEU A 94 8.42 -12.83 1.30
N GLU A 95 7.19 -12.73 1.76
CA GLU A 95 6.84 -12.71 3.18
C GLU A 95 7.59 -11.62 3.98
N GLY A 96 7.88 -10.49 3.33
CA GLY A 96 8.64 -9.38 3.90
C GLY A 96 10.17 -9.60 3.94
N ILE A 97 10.67 -10.70 3.41
CA ILE A 97 12.11 -10.99 3.30
C ILE A 97 12.57 -10.61 1.90
N LEU A 98 13.61 -9.79 1.78
CA LEU A 98 14.21 -9.43 0.51
C LEU A 98 14.84 -10.68 -0.14
N VAL A 99 14.30 -11.12 -1.27
CA VAL A 99 14.77 -12.31 -1.99
C VAL A 99 15.59 -11.99 -3.23
N ALA A 100 15.40 -10.82 -3.82
CA ALA A 100 16.17 -10.37 -4.98
C ALA A 100 16.14 -8.84 -5.09
N THR A 101 17.19 -8.30 -5.71
CA THR A 101 17.24 -6.92 -6.22
C THR A 101 17.62 -6.96 -7.70
N VAL A 102 16.84 -6.31 -8.54
CA VAL A 102 17.03 -6.27 -9.99
C VAL A 102 17.27 -4.83 -10.41
N ALA A 103 18.25 -4.60 -11.29
CA ALA A 103 18.46 -3.26 -11.82
C ALA A 103 17.25 -2.80 -12.65
N SER A 104 16.75 -1.61 -12.38
CA SER A 104 15.62 -0.99 -13.09
C SER A 104 16.08 -0.16 -14.31
N THR A 105 17.13 -0.60 -14.99
CA THR A 105 17.70 0.12 -16.13
C THR A 105 16.64 0.56 -17.13
N GLY A 106 16.55 1.86 -17.40
CA GLY A 106 15.60 2.46 -18.30
C GLY A 106 14.21 2.73 -17.70
N LEU A 107 14.08 2.77 -16.37
CA LEU A 107 13.01 3.51 -15.71
C LEU A 107 13.52 4.90 -15.36
N PRO A 108 12.68 5.93 -15.42
CA PRO A 108 13.09 7.25 -14.97
C PRO A 108 13.46 7.19 -13.50
N GLY A 109 14.47 7.96 -13.09
CA GLY A 109 14.76 8.24 -11.69
C GLY A 109 13.50 8.70 -10.93
N PRO A 110 13.48 9.77 -10.19
CA PRO A 110 12.46 10.07 -9.16
C PRO A 110 10.99 10.22 -9.61
N THR A 111 10.58 9.73 -10.78
CA THR A 111 9.20 9.80 -11.26
C THR A 111 8.51 8.44 -11.28
N VAL A 112 8.72 7.64 -10.24
CA VAL A 112 8.12 6.31 -10.08
C VAL A 112 6.58 6.36 -9.99
N TYR A 113 6.00 7.52 -9.73
CA TYR A 113 4.53 7.74 -9.63
C TYR A 113 3.71 7.46 -10.88
N ASN A 114 4.34 7.43 -12.06
CA ASN A 114 3.64 7.21 -13.31
C ASN A 114 3.70 5.76 -13.78
N ILE A 115 4.16 4.85 -12.93
CA ILE A 115 4.17 3.42 -13.23
C ILE A 115 2.73 2.93 -13.27
N ASP A 116 2.37 2.34 -14.40
CA ASP A 116 1.17 1.52 -14.53
C ASP A 116 1.58 0.07 -14.76
N TYR A 117 0.79 -0.89 -14.26
CA TYR A 117 1.15 -2.28 -14.34
C TYR A 117 -0.05 -3.18 -14.60
N THR A 118 0.25 -4.35 -15.16
CA THR A 118 -0.70 -5.45 -15.27
C THR A 118 0.02 -6.78 -15.06
N ILE A 119 -0.71 -7.76 -14.56
CA ILE A 119 -0.19 -9.12 -14.42
C ILE A 119 -0.75 -9.94 -15.57
N LEU A 120 0.14 -10.44 -16.43
CA LEU A 120 -0.18 -11.31 -17.56
C LEU A 120 0.52 -12.65 -17.34
N ASP A 121 -0.25 -13.67 -16.99
CA ASP A 121 0.25 -15.00 -16.63
C ASP A 121 1.27 -14.91 -15.47
N ASN A 122 2.55 -15.08 -15.78
CA ASN A 122 3.67 -15.02 -14.84
C ASN A 122 4.57 -13.80 -15.06
N HIS A 123 4.10 -12.80 -15.80
CA HIS A 123 4.82 -11.57 -16.08
C HIS A 123 4.17 -10.41 -15.34
N PHE A 124 4.97 -9.66 -14.60
CA PHE A 124 4.57 -8.36 -14.07
C PHE A 124 4.98 -7.31 -15.10
N ARG A 125 4.02 -6.91 -15.92
CA ARG A 125 4.23 -5.96 -17.02
C ARG A 125 4.09 -4.55 -16.54
N VAL A 126 5.04 -3.71 -16.91
CA VAL A 126 5.13 -2.30 -16.51
C VAL A 126 5.10 -1.41 -17.72
N ALA A 127 4.27 -0.37 -17.68
CA ALA A 127 4.24 0.71 -18.64
C ALA A 127 4.53 2.04 -17.94
N VAL A 128 5.42 2.86 -18.53
CA VAL A 128 5.86 4.12 -17.96
C VAL A 128 6.07 5.13 -19.09
N GLU A 129 5.74 6.37 -18.83
CA GLU A 129 5.93 7.47 -19.76
C GLU A 129 7.37 7.56 -20.29
N GLY A 130 7.52 7.63 -21.62
CA GLY A 130 8.82 7.76 -22.29
C GLY A 130 9.64 6.48 -22.40
N PHE A 131 9.15 5.35 -21.91
CA PHE A 131 9.89 4.09 -21.91
C PHE A 131 9.12 2.97 -22.58
N ARG A 132 9.86 2.09 -23.27
CA ARG A 132 9.28 0.87 -23.83
C ARG A 132 8.78 -0.01 -22.67
N PRO A 133 7.56 -0.58 -22.77
CA PRO A 133 7.04 -1.49 -21.76
C PRO A 133 8.00 -2.63 -21.45
N LYS A 134 8.08 -3.01 -20.18
CA LYS A 134 9.00 -4.03 -19.66
C LYS A 134 8.23 -5.09 -18.86
N ASP A 135 8.78 -6.29 -18.85
CA ASP A 135 8.29 -7.40 -18.04
C ASP A 135 9.30 -7.75 -16.94
N LEU A 136 8.82 -7.83 -15.71
CA LEU A 136 9.53 -8.47 -14.59
C LEU A 136 9.13 -9.94 -14.56
N THR A 137 10.09 -10.83 -14.73
CA THR A 137 9.87 -12.28 -14.83
C THR A 137 10.76 -13.06 -13.90
N ARG A 138 10.26 -14.21 -13.45
CA ARG A 138 10.98 -15.13 -12.58
C ARG A 138 11.36 -16.40 -13.36
N ALA A 139 12.59 -16.87 -13.19
CA ALA A 139 13.09 -18.10 -13.79
C ALA A 139 13.79 -18.99 -12.75
N ALA A 140 14.05 -20.23 -13.16
CA ALA A 140 14.83 -21.16 -12.36
C ALA A 140 16.31 -20.77 -12.35
N SER A 141 16.94 -20.90 -11.19
CA SER A 141 18.39 -20.81 -11.01
C SER A 141 19.06 -22.18 -11.24
N ALA A 142 20.38 -22.22 -11.13
CA ALA A 142 21.12 -23.45 -11.21
C ALA A 142 20.66 -24.46 -10.14
N ALA A 143 20.54 -25.70 -10.52
CA ALA A 143 20.16 -26.79 -9.63
C ALA A 143 21.23 -27.03 -8.55
N ASN A 144 20.80 -27.19 -7.30
CA ASN A 144 21.66 -27.46 -6.15
C ASN A 144 21.48 -28.91 -5.70
N VAL A 145 22.54 -29.70 -5.77
CA VAL A 145 22.44 -31.15 -5.48
C VAL A 145 22.22 -31.38 -3.99
N ILE A 146 21.30 -32.28 -3.67
CA ILE A 146 21.05 -32.74 -2.31
C ILE A 146 22.09 -33.83 -2.00
N LEU A 147 22.96 -33.58 -1.03
CA LEU A 147 24.02 -34.52 -0.62
C LEU A 147 23.52 -35.55 0.39
N SER A 148 22.74 -35.09 1.36
CA SER A 148 22.26 -35.92 2.46
C SER A 148 21.04 -35.34 3.15
N THR A 149 20.42 -36.10 4.05
CA THR A 149 19.37 -35.62 4.96
C THR A 149 19.78 -35.93 6.40
N ALA A 150 19.54 -34.97 7.28
CA ALA A 150 19.70 -35.13 8.72
C ALA A 150 18.71 -34.22 9.44
N ALA A 151 18.11 -34.69 10.53
CA ALA A 151 17.19 -33.91 11.36
C ALA A 151 16.10 -33.19 10.58
N ASN A 152 15.47 -33.84 9.59
CA ASN A 152 14.45 -33.29 8.71
C ASN A 152 14.92 -32.11 7.85
N GLN A 153 16.19 -32.08 7.46
CA GLN A 153 16.79 -31.06 6.61
C GLN A 153 17.53 -31.70 5.44
N PHE A 154 17.57 -31.00 4.30
CA PHE A 154 18.45 -31.32 3.20
C PHE A 154 19.81 -30.64 3.39
N THR A 155 20.89 -31.38 3.15
CA THR A 155 22.23 -30.81 3.00
C THR A 155 22.54 -30.65 1.52
N LEU A 156 22.90 -29.42 1.10
CA LEU A 156 23.12 -29.05 -0.29
C LEU A 156 24.60 -28.87 -0.61
N THR A 157 24.97 -29.04 -1.88
CA THR A 157 26.35 -28.81 -2.35
C THR A 157 26.77 -27.36 -2.29
N THR A 158 25.86 -26.44 -2.56
CA THR A 158 26.11 -25.00 -2.62
C THR A 158 25.35 -24.30 -1.50
N ALA A 159 25.99 -23.37 -0.83
CA ALA A 159 25.35 -22.54 0.19
C ALA A 159 24.18 -21.73 -0.40
N ILE A 160 23.08 -21.68 0.34
CA ILE A 160 22.00 -20.71 0.13
C ILE A 160 22.19 -19.60 1.16
N VAL A 161 21.97 -18.33 0.76
CA VAL A 161 22.12 -17.20 1.68
C VAL A 161 21.24 -17.39 2.92
N SER A 162 21.81 -17.19 4.09
CA SER A 162 21.15 -17.43 5.36
C SER A 162 19.90 -16.56 5.54
N GLY A 163 18.82 -17.16 6.07
CA GLY A 163 17.59 -16.47 6.41
C GLY A 163 16.59 -16.25 5.26
N LEU A 164 16.97 -16.56 4.02
CA LEU A 164 16.07 -16.41 2.87
C LEU A 164 15.03 -17.53 2.82
N VAL A 165 13.81 -17.12 2.46
CA VAL A 165 12.74 -18.02 2.03
C VAL A 165 12.74 -18.07 0.51
N LEU A 166 13.02 -19.23 -0.07
CA LEU A 166 13.10 -19.38 -1.52
C LEU A 166 12.07 -20.38 -2.04
N PRO A 167 11.34 -20.06 -3.11
CA PRO A 167 10.56 -21.02 -3.86
C PRO A 167 11.51 -21.95 -4.62
N VAL A 168 11.23 -23.25 -4.57
CA VAL A 168 12.06 -24.27 -5.18
C VAL A 168 11.22 -25.37 -5.83
N ARG A 169 11.81 -26.05 -6.79
CA ARG A 169 11.33 -27.35 -7.26
C ARG A 169 12.29 -28.45 -6.85
N ILE A 170 11.75 -29.57 -6.43
CA ILE A 170 12.55 -30.76 -6.13
C ILE A 170 12.54 -31.65 -7.38
N THR A 171 13.72 -32.00 -7.85
CA THR A 171 13.91 -32.88 -9.01
C THR A 171 14.81 -34.06 -8.66
N SER A 172 14.69 -35.15 -9.39
CA SER A 172 15.61 -36.30 -9.25
C SER A 172 15.78 -37.01 -10.60
N SER A 173 16.95 -37.57 -10.81
CA SER A 173 17.22 -38.36 -12.01
C SER A 173 16.54 -39.74 -12.00
N LEU A 174 16.14 -40.23 -10.81
CA LEU A 174 15.45 -41.54 -10.64
C LEU A 174 14.21 -41.39 -9.75
N THR A 175 14.36 -41.38 -8.42
CA THR A 175 13.24 -41.25 -7.48
C THR A 175 13.37 -39.99 -6.65
N LEU A 176 12.25 -39.28 -6.42
CA LEU A 176 12.21 -38.13 -5.55
C LEU A 176 12.52 -38.47 -4.10
N PRO A 177 12.99 -37.52 -3.28
CA PRO A 177 13.11 -37.67 -1.84
C PRO A 177 11.80 -38.15 -1.20
N VAL A 178 11.91 -38.98 -0.18
CA VAL A 178 10.75 -39.42 0.61
C VAL A 178 10.53 -38.41 1.73
N THR A 179 9.40 -37.76 1.68
CA THR A 179 8.99 -36.71 2.64
C THR A 179 7.56 -36.95 3.11
N ILE A 180 7.18 -36.35 4.23
CA ILE A 180 5.80 -36.33 4.72
C ILE A 180 5.43 -34.87 4.98
N PRO A 181 4.49 -34.29 4.19
CA PRO A 181 3.83 -34.84 3.01
C PRO A 181 4.80 -35.17 1.86
N GLN A 182 4.42 -36.10 0.98
CA GLN A 182 5.28 -36.54 -0.13
C GLN A 182 5.44 -35.44 -1.19
N VAL A 183 6.68 -35.14 -1.56
CA VAL A 183 6.97 -34.20 -2.67
C VAL A 183 6.57 -34.78 -4.03
N ARG A 184 6.12 -33.91 -4.94
CA ARG A 184 5.65 -34.27 -6.29
C ARG A 184 6.42 -33.50 -7.34
N PRO A 185 6.61 -34.06 -8.54
CA PRO A 185 7.27 -33.37 -9.65
C PRO A 185 6.47 -32.13 -10.09
N GLY A 186 7.16 -31.07 -10.46
CA GLY A 186 6.53 -29.85 -11.00
C GLY A 186 5.89 -28.93 -9.99
N ILE A 187 5.74 -29.34 -8.74
CA ILE A 187 5.17 -28.53 -7.66
C ILE A 187 6.25 -27.61 -7.09
N THR A 188 5.86 -26.38 -6.79
CA THR A 188 6.72 -25.43 -6.08
C THR A 188 6.58 -25.63 -4.59
N TYR A 189 7.71 -25.77 -3.93
CA TYR A 189 7.87 -25.83 -2.48
C TYR A 189 8.69 -24.64 -2.03
N PHE A 190 8.83 -24.47 -0.72
CA PHE A 190 9.61 -23.38 -0.16
C PHE A 190 10.69 -23.95 0.76
N VAL A 191 11.87 -23.36 0.69
CA VAL A 191 12.95 -23.71 1.61
C VAL A 191 13.33 -22.52 2.45
N LYS A 192 13.63 -22.78 3.73
CA LYS A 192 14.29 -21.83 4.62
C LYS A 192 15.64 -22.40 5.01
N ASN A 193 16.63 -21.55 4.88
CA ASN A 193 18.00 -21.90 5.27
C ASN A 193 18.11 -21.95 6.80
N THR A 194 18.66 -23.06 7.33
CA THR A 194 18.92 -23.26 8.76
C THR A 194 20.40 -23.15 9.10
N SER A 195 21.29 -23.31 8.11
CA SER A 195 22.74 -23.08 8.19
C SER A 195 23.28 -22.80 6.79
N THR A 196 24.58 -22.61 6.63
CA THR A 196 25.22 -22.30 5.34
C THR A 196 24.85 -23.24 4.19
N SER A 197 24.58 -24.52 4.48
CA SER A 197 24.27 -25.52 3.44
C SER A 197 23.08 -26.41 3.76
N THR A 198 22.34 -26.15 4.85
CA THR A 198 21.16 -26.97 5.22
C THR A 198 19.88 -26.17 5.12
N VAL A 199 18.83 -26.83 4.60
CA VAL A 199 17.52 -26.22 4.40
C VAL A 199 16.41 -27.14 4.91
N LYS A 200 15.37 -26.54 5.51
CA LYS A 200 14.09 -27.19 5.74
C LYS A 200 13.17 -26.96 4.55
N LEU A 201 12.22 -27.86 4.34
CA LEU A 201 11.24 -27.82 3.25
C LEU A 201 9.84 -27.55 3.79
N TYR A 202 9.07 -26.71 3.08
CA TYR A 202 7.72 -26.29 3.46
C TYR A 202 6.77 -26.29 2.27
N GLY A 203 5.48 -26.38 2.55
CA GLY A 203 4.43 -26.36 1.54
C GLY A 203 4.00 -24.96 1.10
N SER A 204 4.33 -23.91 1.88
CA SER A 204 3.98 -22.53 1.56
C SER A 204 5.08 -21.55 1.98
N SER A 205 5.09 -20.36 1.37
CA SER A 205 6.01 -19.27 1.75
C SER A 205 5.79 -18.81 3.19
N TYR A 206 4.53 -18.71 3.60
CA TYR A 206 4.17 -18.35 4.97
C TYR A 206 4.73 -19.34 6.01
N ASN A 207 4.55 -20.65 5.78
CA ASN A 207 5.09 -21.67 6.68
C ASN A 207 6.62 -21.63 6.74
N ALA A 208 7.28 -21.39 5.62
CA ALA A 208 8.72 -21.25 5.58
C ALA A 208 9.21 -20.00 6.34
N ALA A 209 8.57 -18.85 6.16
CA ALA A 209 8.94 -17.62 6.85
C ALA A 209 8.83 -17.77 8.38
N ASN A 210 7.77 -18.41 8.86
CA ASN A 210 7.47 -18.58 10.28
C ASN A 210 8.03 -19.88 10.91
N ASP A 211 8.71 -20.73 10.12
CA ASP A 211 9.26 -22.05 10.55
C ASP A 211 8.21 -23.00 11.16
N ILE A 212 7.03 -23.07 10.54
CA ILE A 212 5.93 -23.93 10.95
C ILE A 212 5.63 -25.01 9.89
N ASP A 213 5.15 -26.16 10.30
CA ASP A 213 4.75 -27.27 9.42
C ASP A 213 5.84 -27.69 8.41
N ALA A 214 7.10 -27.72 8.85
CA ALA A 214 8.18 -28.21 8.02
C ALA A 214 7.96 -29.68 7.65
N TYR A 215 8.30 -30.05 6.41
CA TYR A 215 8.18 -31.42 5.93
C TYR A 215 9.14 -32.36 6.69
N THR A 216 8.64 -33.49 7.09
CA THR A 216 9.49 -34.57 7.60
C THR A 216 10.22 -35.26 6.44
N ILE A 217 11.54 -35.28 6.47
CA ILE A 217 12.39 -35.81 5.40
C ILE A 217 13.01 -37.11 5.86
N SER A 218 12.76 -38.21 5.12
CA SER A 218 13.26 -39.53 5.47
C SER A 218 14.46 -39.94 4.63
N THR A 219 14.42 -39.75 3.32
CA THR A 219 15.52 -40.09 2.40
C THR A 219 15.63 -39.09 1.27
N ILE A 220 16.81 -39.02 0.62
CA ILE A 220 17.02 -38.16 -0.56
C ILE A 220 16.52 -38.77 -1.86
N GLY A 221 15.92 -39.99 -1.82
CA GLY A 221 15.57 -40.73 -3.02
C GLY A 221 16.76 -41.46 -3.63
N THR A 222 16.61 -41.94 -4.85
CA THR A 222 17.67 -42.63 -5.60
C THR A 222 18.07 -41.81 -6.83
N GLY A 223 19.34 -41.92 -7.22
CA GLY A 223 19.91 -41.05 -8.28
C GLY A 223 20.35 -39.70 -7.70
N THR A 224 20.52 -38.72 -8.60
CA THR A 224 20.87 -37.36 -8.21
C THR A 224 19.61 -36.56 -7.98
N SER A 225 19.34 -36.20 -6.73
CA SER A 225 18.24 -35.32 -6.33
C SER A 225 18.73 -33.87 -6.17
N ASN A 226 17.90 -32.90 -6.58
CA ASN A 226 18.25 -31.51 -6.60
C ASN A 226 17.15 -30.64 -5.99
N VAL A 227 17.57 -29.59 -5.32
CA VAL A 227 16.77 -28.39 -5.05
C VAL A 227 17.06 -27.39 -6.17
N VAL A 228 16.06 -26.99 -6.93
CA VAL A 228 16.16 -26.01 -8.01
C VAL A 228 15.51 -24.71 -7.55
N PRO A 229 16.26 -23.70 -7.12
CA PRO A 229 15.70 -22.42 -6.72
C PRO A 229 15.01 -21.71 -7.90
N LEU A 230 13.91 -21.01 -7.60
CA LEU A 230 13.14 -20.21 -8.56
C LEU A 230 13.28 -18.74 -8.19
N ASN A 231 14.49 -18.20 -8.25
CA ASN A 231 14.82 -16.85 -7.78
C ASN A 231 15.70 -16.03 -8.74
N THR A 232 15.80 -16.47 -9.99
CA THR A 232 16.41 -15.64 -11.05
C THR A 232 15.36 -14.71 -11.59
N TRP A 233 15.63 -13.41 -11.48
CA TRP A 233 14.72 -12.37 -11.93
C TRP A 233 15.33 -11.59 -13.08
N ALA A 234 14.49 -11.22 -14.03
CA ALA A 234 14.86 -10.37 -15.17
C ALA A 234 13.82 -9.27 -15.37
N PHE A 235 14.31 -8.07 -15.64
CA PHE A 235 13.49 -6.93 -16.03
C PHE A 235 13.90 -6.49 -17.42
N ALA A 236 13.09 -6.87 -18.43
CA ALA A 236 13.45 -6.75 -19.83
C ALA A 236 12.34 -6.11 -20.66
N ASN A 237 12.71 -5.50 -21.79
CA ASN A 237 11.74 -4.94 -22.72
C ASN A 237 10.80 -6.02 -23.24
N VAL A 238 9.51 -5.69 -23.35
CA VAL A 238 8.52 -6.56 -23.99
C VAL A 238 8.91 -6.81 -25.44
N GLY A 239 8.98 -8.08 -25.81
CA GLY A 239 9.29 -8.51 -27.19
C GLY A 239 8.05 -8.47 -28.05
N PHE A 240 7.66 -7.30 -28.57
CA PHE A 240 6.52 -7.18 -29.48
C PHE A 240 6.81 -7.89 -30.81
N LYS A 241 5.85 -8.68 -31.31
CA LYS A 241 5.91 -9.33 -32.61
C LYS A 241 5.59 -8.34 -33.74
N ASN A 242 4.45 -7.66 -33.58
CA ASN A 242 4.00 -6.60 -34.45
C ASN A 242 3.59 -5.40 -33.62
N LEU A 243 3.89 -4.20 -34.11
CA LEU A 243 3.42 -2.96 -33.51
C LEU A 243 2.17 -2.47 -34.25
N PRO A 244 1.26 -1.76 -33.54
CA PRO A 244 0.14 -1.10 -34.20
C PRO A 244 0.66 0.02 -35.09
N VAL A 245 -0.12 0.40 -36.09
CA VAL A 245 0.29 1.41 -37.05
C VAL A 245 -0.65 2.61 -37.04
N TYR A 246 -0.11 3.77 -37.44
CA TYR A 246 -0.88 5.01 -37.52
C TYR A 246 -0.33 5.90 -38.66
N ASP A 247 -1.23 6.58 -39.36
CA ASP A 247 -0.84 7.50 -40.45
C ASP A 247 -0.47 8.87 -39.83
N PHE A 248 0.82 9.07 -39.62
CA PHE A 248 1.36 10.37 -39.18
C PHE A 248 1.82 11.21 -40.37
N ALA A 249 2.02 10.60 -41.54
CA ALA A 249 2.65 11.26 -42.65
C ALA A 249 1.67 12.19 -43.38
N GLY A 250 0.49 11.72 -43.70
CA GLY A 250 -0.46 12.44 -44.54
C GLY A 250 0.15 12.89 -45.88
N GLY A 251 -0.61 13.58 -46.67
CA GLY A 251 -0.08 14.31 -47.83
C GLY A 251 0.36 13.49 -49.03
N TYR A 252 0.22 12.16 -49.00
CA TYR A 252 0.59 11.26 -50.13
C TYR A 252 -0.54 11.02 -51.13
N ASN A 253 -1.67 11.67 -51.00
CA ASN A 253 -2.84 11.51 -51.87
C ASN A 253 -2.57 11.80 -53.35
N THR A 254 -1.58 12.63 -53.64
CA THR A 254 -1.16 12.98 -55.01
C THR A 254 -0.09 12.05 -55.57
N LEU A 255 0.44 11.14 -54.74
CA LEU A 255 1.48 10.21 -55.18
C LEU A 255 0.87 8.91 -55.71
N THR A 256 1.70 8.14 -56.41
CA THR A 256 1.39 6.76 -56.77
C THR A 256 2.44 5.82 -56.22
N PHE A 257 2.00 4.62 -55.84
CA PHE A 257 2.86 3.57 -55.30
C PHE A 257 2.87 2.34 -56.18
N THR A 258 4.04 1.83 -56.51
CA THR A 258 4.20 0.71 -57.41
C THR A 258 4.97 -0.42 -56.72
N PRO A 259 4.34 -1.56 -56.42
CA PRO A 259 5.04 -2.72 -55.87
C PRO A 259 5.78 -3.49 -56.99
N SER A 260 6.98 -3.95 -56.72
CA SER A 260 7.79 -4.73 -57.69
C SER A 260 7.28 -6.16 -57.92
N ALA A 261 6.48 -6.67 -56.99
CA ALA A 261 5.82 -7.99 -57.06
C ALA A 261 4.52 -7.97 -56.26
N VAL A 262 3.59 -8.88 -56.56
CA VAL A 262 2.31 -8.98 -55.88
C VAL A 262 2.43 -9.66 -54.50
N SER A 263 3.46 -10.47 -54.25
CA SER A 263 3.70 -11.19 -52.99
C SER A 263 5.17 -11.46 -52.78
N GLY A 264 5.59 -11.68 -51.54
CA GLY A 264 6.96 -12.00 -51.18
C GLY A 264 7.41 -11.36 -49.88
N ALA A 265 8.50 -11.83 -49.31
CA ALA A 265 9.08 -11.32 -48.06
C ALA A 265 9.98 -10.08 -48.25
N ALA A 266 10.30 -9.73 -49.51
CA ALA A 266 11.16 -8.59 -49.82
C ALA A 266 10.70 -7.94 -51.16
N VAL A 267 9.54 -7.30 -51.16
CA VAL A 267 8.96 -6.59 -52.29
C VAL A 267 9.32 -5.11 -52.19
N THR A 268 9.95 -4.55 -53.22
CA THR A 268 10.22 -3.12 -53.26
C THR A 268 8.95 -2.35 -53.59
N LEU A 269 8.58 -1.39 -52.77
CA LEU A 269 7.53 -0.42 -53.04
C LEU A 269 8.18 0.90 -53.44
N THR A 270 7.83 1.40 -54.64
CA THR A 270 8.33 2.65 -55.17
C THR A 270 7.23 3.71 -55.13
N ALA A 271 7.49 4.85 -54.51
CA ALA A 271 6.63 6.01 -54.56
C ALA A 271 7.05 6.98 -55.68
N SER A 272 6.07 7.64 -56.32
CA SER A 272 6.35 8.63 -57.38
C SER A 272 6.98 9.93 -56.88
N GLY A 273 7.10 10.12 -55.60
CA GLY A 273 7.74 11.27 -54.96
C GLY A 273 8.29 10.91 -53.61
N ALA A 274 9.09 11.79 -53.02
CA ALA A 274 9.73 11.58 -51.71
C ALA A 274 8.69 11.60 -50.59
N ILE A 275 8.52 10.48 -49.88
CA ILE A 275 7.56 10.31 -48.81
C ILE A 275 8.11 9.40 -47.70
N PHE A 276 8.92 8.41 -48.00
CA PHE A 276 9.38 7.45 -47.02
C PHE A 276 10.46 8.04 -46.12
N THR A 277 10.40 7.62 -44.83
CA THR A 277 11.38 7.94 -43.83
C THR A 277 11.84 6.67 -43.10
N ALA A 278 12.99 6.72 -42.44
CA ALA A 278 13.49 5.58 -41.66
C ALA A 278 12.55 5.23 -40.49
N ALA A 279 11.77 6.18 -39.99
CA ALA A 279 10.79 5.97 -38.93
C ALA A 279 9.62 5.06 -39.35
N MET A 280 9.39 4.91 -40.67
CA MET A 280 8.35 4.03 -41.21
C MET A 280 8.69 2.54 -41.16
N VAL A 281 9.93 2.17 -40.84
CA VAL A 281 10.31 0.75 -40.67
C VAL A 281 9.51 0.13 -39.51
N GLY A 282 8.87 -1.01 -39.82
CA GLY A 282 7.88 -1.64 -38.91
C GLY A 282 6.45 -1.14 -39.10
N GLY A 283 6.26 -0.07 -39.89
CA GLY A 283 4.96 0.40 -40.32
C GLY A 283 4.37 -0.42 -41.46
N ALA A 284 3.37 0.11 -42.13
CA ALA A 284 2.63 -0.65 -43.15
C ALA A 284 2.28 0.19 -44.37
N TYR A 285 2.09 -0.50 -45.49
CA TYR A 285 1.43 0.00 -46.67
C TYR A 285 0.22 -0.88 -46.99
N VAL A 286 -0.93 -0.25 -47.17
CA VAL A 286 -2.18 -0.90 -47.61
C VAL A 286 -2.64 -0.21 -48.89
N GLY A 287 -2.90 -0.97 -49.94
CA GLY A 287 -3.38 -0.43 -51.21
C GLY A 287 -3.41 -1.50 -52.29
N GLY A 288 -4.25 -1.30 -53.36
CA GLY A 288 -4.37 -2.28 -54.43
C GLY A 288 -4.73 -3.68 -53.96
N GLY A 289 -5.66 -3.79 -52.98
CA GLY A 289 -6.11 -5.07 -52.43
C GLY A 289 -5.09 -5.75 -51.50
N GLY A 290 -3.86 -5.25 -51.40
CA GLY A 290 -2.78 -5.89 -50.63
C GLY A 290 -2.37 -5.13 -49.40
N VAL A 291 -1.66 -5.86 -48.52
CA VAL A 291 -1.10 -5.36 -47.23
C VAL A 291 0.36 -5.79 -47.14
N GLY A 292 1.25 -4.84 -46.87
CA GLY A 292 2.68 -5.14 -46.70
C GLY A 292 3.27 -4.37 -45.50
N ARG A 293 4.06 -5.06 -44.67
CA ARG A 293 4.88 -4.45 -43.60
C ARG A 293 6.18 -3.91 -44.15
N ILE A 294 6.51 -2.67 -43.83
CA ILE A 294 7.79 -2.04 -44.20
C ILE A 294 8.90 -2.65 -43.36
N THR A 295 9.81 -3.37 -44.00
CA THR A 295 10.91 -4.06 -43.31
C THR A 295 12.23 -3.31 -43.42
N VAL A 296 12.45 -2.59 -44.52
CA VAL A 296 13.68 -1.84 -44.79
C VAL A 296 13.34 -0.50 -45.44
N PHE A 297 13.95 0.56 -44.95
CA PHE A 297 13.99 1.86 -45.58
C PHE A 297 15.22 1.90 -46.51
N THR A 298 15.00 2.13 -47.80
CA THR A 298 16.07 2.23 -48.78
C THR A 298 16.43 3.69 -49.06
N ASP A 299 15.44 4.49 -49.43
CA ASP A 299 15.54 5.93 -49.63
C ASP A 299 14.15 6.58 -49.54
N THR A 300 14.06 7.88 -49.78
CA THR A 300 12.81 8.65 -49.63
C THR A 300 11.71 8.24 -50.61
N THR A 301 12.05 7.44 -51.66
CA THR A 301 11.12 6.95 -52.69
C THR A 301 10.99 5.44 -52.74
N HIS A 302 11.83 4.71 -52.00
CA HIS A 302 11.85 3.24 -52.01
C HIS A 302 11.88 2.65 -50.61
N VAL A 303 11.02 1.67 -50.37
CA VAL A 303 11.04 0.80 -49.14
C VAL A 303 10.88 -0.66 -49.58
N THR A 304 11.30 -1.57 -48.69
CA THR A 304 11.06 -3.01 -48.88
C THR A 304 9.90 -3.44 -47.98
N LEU A 305 8.96 -4.17 -48.54
CA LEU A 305 7.80 -4.74 -47.85
C LEU A 305 7.93 -6.24 -47.66
N ALA A 306 7.54 -6.74 -46.52
CA ALA A 306 7.09 -8.13 -46.39
C ALA A 306 5.57 -8.14 -46.60
N VAL A 307 5.13 -8.72 -47.71
CA VAL A 307 3.72 -8.74 -48.12
C VAL A 307 2.97 -9.76 -47.23
N GLN A 308 1.99 -9.31 -46.52
CA GLN A 308 1.12 -10.15 -45.66
C GLN A 308 -0.12 -10.61 -46.46
N GLN A 309 -0.72 -9.67 -47.19
CA GLN A 309 -1.81 -9.96 -48.12
C GLN A 309 -1.38 -9.54 -49.53
N PRO A 310 -1.50 -10.44 -50.55
CA PRO A 310 -1.08 -10.16 -51.92
C PRO A 310 -1.76 -8.94 -52.53
N PHE A 311 -1.01 -8.13 -53.27
CA PHE A 311 -1.56 -7.06 -54.11
C PHE A 311 -2.29 -7.63 -55.33
N ASP A 312 -3.32 -6.93 -55.79
CA ASP A 312 -4.05 -7.34 -57.00
C ASP A 312 -3.17 -7.33 -58.27
N SER A 313 -2.22 -6.41 -58.31
CA SER A 313 -1.29 -6.26 -59.43
C SER A 313 -0.04 -5.47 -59.06
N THR A 314 0.93 -5.43 -59.94
CA THR A 314 2.12 -4.57 -59.84
C THR A 314 1.91 -3.19 -60.50
N ALA A 315 0.69 -2.80 -60.88
CA ALA A 315 0.37 -1.50 -61.45
C ALA A 315 0.50 -0.39 -60.39
N ALA A 316 0.71 0.84 -60.85
CA ALA A 316 0.76 2.00 -59.96
C ALA A 316 -0.59 2.22 -59.25
N ILE A 317 -0.56 2.24 -57.95
CA ILE A 317 -1.71 2.41 -57.07
C ILE A 317 -1.78 3.88 -56.65
N SER A 318 -2.96 4.50 -56.74
CA SER A 318 -3.16 5.91 -56.33
C SER A 318 -3.02 6.06 -54.82
N GLY A 319 -2.36 7.10 -54.39
CA GLY A 319 -2.25 7.47 -52.97
C GLY A 319 -3.60 7.76 -52.29
N LEU A 320 -4.61 8.18 -53.04
CA LEU A 320 -5.99 8.34 -52.55
C LEU A 320 -6.63 7.00 -52.11
N LEU A 321 -6.15 5.88 -52.68
CA LEU A 321 -6.62 4.52 -52.39
C LEU A 321 -5.58 3.74 -51.57
N SER A 322 -4.66 4.45 -50.97
CA SER A 322 -3.56 3.88 -50.20
C SER A 322 -3.58 4.38 -48.76
N PHE A 323 -3.09 3.54 -47.85
CA PHE A 323 -2.81 3.90 -46.48
C PHE A 323 -1.33 3.61 -46.21
N LEU A 324 -0.59 4.64 -45.84
CA LEU A 324 0.82 4.57 -45.48
C LEU A 324 0.99 4.95 -44.03
N ALA A 325 1.46 4.04 -43.24
CA ALA A 325 1.54 4.22 -41.77
C ALA A 325 2.92 3.92 -41.22
N GLU A 326 3.25 4.65 -40.16
CA GLU A 326 4.38 4.39 -39.26
C GLU A 326 3.94 3.49 -38.11
N PRO A 327 4.88 2.85 -37.38
CA PRO A 327 4.55 2.29 -36.07
C PRO A 327 3.98 3.37 -35.14
N ALA A 328 2.82 3.09 -34.54
CA ALA A 328 2.20 3.98 -33.58
C ALA A 328 3.06 4.16 -32.32
N TRP A 329 3.89 3.15 -32.03
CA TRP A 329 4.79 3.11 -30.87
C TRP A 329 6.25 3.07 -31.32
N SER A 330 7.03 4.03 -30.89
CA SER A 330 8.47 4.09 -31.17
C SER A 330 9.14 5.07 -30.20
N ASP A 331 10.47 5.10 -30.19
CA ASP A 331 11.23 6.08 -29.42
C ASP A 331 10.95 7.53 -29.86
N VAL A 332 10.44 7.74 -31.07
CA VAL A 332 10.08 9.05 -31.62
C VAL A 332 8.62 9.40 -31.31
N ARG A 333 7.70 8.45 -31.46
CA ARG A 333 6.26 8.65 -31.28
C ARG A 333 5.79 8.43 -29.85
N GLY A 334 6.66 7.91 -28.98
CA GLY A 334 6.39 7.50 -27.62
C GLY A 334 5.91 6.05 -27.54
N TRP A 335 6.14 5.45 -26.39
CA TRP A 335 5.65 4.13 -26.01
C TRP A 335 4.39 4.26 -25.14
N PRO A 336 3.55 3.21 -25.07
CA PRO A 336 2.36 3.24 -24.22
C PRO A 336 2.71 3.46 -22.75
N GLN A 337 1.96 4.35 -22.10
CA GLN A 337 2.14 4.71 -20.69
C GLN A 337 1.21 3.93 -19.75
N LYS A 338 0.15 3.32 -20.31
CA LYS A 338 -0.88 2.61 -19.57
C LYS A 338 -1.02 1.20 -20.10
N CYS A 339 -1.21 0.24 -19.17
CA CYS A 339 -1.36 -1.16 -19.51
C CYS A 339 -2.42 -1.85 -18.63
N SER A 340 -3.10 -2.83 -19.21
CA SER A 340 -4.06 -3.66 -18.52
C SER A 340 -4.25 -4.99 -19.24
N SER A 341 -5.23 -5.80 -18.85
CA SER A 341 -5.59 -7.03 -19.55
C SER A 341 -7.09 -7.27 -19.47
N TYR A 342 -7.66 -7.75 -20.56
CA TYR A 342 -9.07 -8.10 -20.62
C TYR A 342 -9.34 -9.13 -21.73
N GLN A 343 -10.18 -10.13 -21.43
CA GLN A 343 -10.58 -11.18 -22.40
C GLN A 343 -9.41 -11.78 -23.20
N ASN A 344 -8.35 -12.19 -22.49
CA ASN A 344 -7.12 -12.76 -23.07
C ASN A 344 -6.41 -11.85 -24.07
N ARG A 345 -6.53 -10.54 -23.90
CA ARG A 345 -5.80 -9.53 -24.65
C ARG A 345 -4.98 -8.67 -23.69
N ALA A 346 -3.78 -8.29 -24.10
CA ALA A 346 -3.04 -7.22 -23.44
C ALA A 346 -3.57 -5.88 -23.95
N LEU A 347 -3.84 -4.96 -23.05
CA LEU A 347 -4.34 -3.62 -23.36
C LEU A 347 -3.24 -2.60 -23.12
N PHE A 348 -3.11 -1.64 -24.01
CA PHE A 348 -2.22 -0.50 -23.87
C PHE A 348 -2.94 0.79 -24.27
N ALA A 349 -2.54 1.91 -23.65
CA ALA A 349 -3.05 3.21 -24.04
C ALA A 349 -2.05 4.33 -23.80
N ASN A 350 -2.35 5.49 -24.36
CA ASN A 350 -1.68 6.75 -24.14
C ASN A 350 -0.20 6.70 -24.55
N THR A 351 0.12 7.26 -25.71
CA THR A 351 1.50 7.57 -26.09
C THR A 351 1.67 9.09 -26.20
N ALA A 352 2.92 9.54 -26.22
CA ALA A 352 3.20 10.97 -26.36
C ALA A 352 2.58 11.61 -27.62
N SER A 353 2.55 10.84 -28.74
CA SER A 353 1.96 11.33 -30.00
C SER A 353 0.45 11.06 -30.12
N LEU A 354 -0.07 10.06 -29.42
CA LEU A 354 -1.47 9.62 -29.47
C LEU A 354 -2.00 9.43 -28.04
N PRO A 355 -2.25 10.52 -27.28
CA PRO A 355 -2.63 10.44 -25.88
C PRO A 355 -4.02 9.82 -25.66
N ASN A 356 -4.90 9.87 -26.65
CA ASN A 356 -6.20 9.22 -26.67
C ASN A 356 -6.21 7.83 -27.34
N GLY A 357 -5.04 7.30 -27.73
CA GLY A 357 -4.94 5.99 -28.37
C GLY A 357 -5.17 4.86 -27.39
N PHE A 358 -5.99 3.90 -27.79
CA PHE A 358 -6.23 2.63 -27.12
C PHE A 358 -5.92 1.47 -28.05
N TRP A 359 -5.20 0.48 -27.56
CA TRP A 359 -4.80 -0.71 -28.31
C TRP A 359 -5.02 -1.97 -27.48
N ALA A 360 -5.51 -3.02 -28.16
CA ALA A 360 -5.60 -4.35 -27.59
C ALA A 360 -4.87 -5.35 -28.47
N SER A 361 -4.15 -6.30 -27.88
CA SER A 361 -3.42 -7.34 -28.62
C SER A 361 -4.37 -8.31 -29.33
N ALA A 362 -3.85 -9.15 -30.20
CA ALA A 362 -4.53 -10.34 -30.68
C ALA A 362 -4.92 -11.26 -29.50
N ILE A 363 -5.97 -12.05 -29.66
CA ILE A 363 -6.45 -12.96 -28.60
C ILE A 363 -5.39 -14.04 -28.34
N ASN A 364 -5.03 -14.25 -27.06
CA ASN A 364 -4.03 -15.21 -26.59
C ASN A 364 -2.61 -14.98 -27.16
N ASP A 365 -2.36 -13.87 -27.84
CA ASP A 365 -1.04 -13.47 -28.32
C ASP A 365 -0.71 -12.06 -27.85
N TYR A 366 -0.34 -11.92 -26.58
CA TYR A 366 -0.11 -10.64 -25.91
C TYR A 366 0.95 -9.73 -26.55
N PRO A 367 1.99 -10.22 -27.24
CA PRO A 367 2.95 -9.36 -27.96
C PRO A 367 2.52 -8.95 -29.37
N ASP A 368 1.42 -9.45 -29.91
CA ASP A 368 0.97 -9.15 -31.27
C ASP A 368 -0.09 -8.04 -31.33
N PHE A 369 0.26 -6.91 -31.96
CA PHE A 369 -0.61 -5.74 -32.16
C PHE A 369 -0.81 -5.45 -33.64
N ASN A 370 -0.89 -6.51 -34.48
CA ASN A 370 -1.18 -6.35 -35.89
C ASN A 370 -2.64 -5.95 -36.11
N ASP A 371 -2.88 -4.69 -36.43
CA ASP A 371 -4.19 -4.08 -36.66
C ASP A 371 -4.52 -3.84 -38.14
N LEU A 372 -3.76 -4.47 -39.05
CA LEU A 372 -3.89 -4.29 -40.49
C LEU A 372 -5.00 -5.13 -41.12
N VAL A 373 -5.38 -6.22 -40.49
CA VAL A 373 -6.46 -7.12 -40.90
C VAL A 373 -7.48 -7.07 -39.75
N ALA A 374 -8.74 -7.05 -40.05
CA ALA A 374 -9.80 -6.87 -39.03
C ALA A 374 -10.60 -8.17 -38.85
N ASP A 375 -9.91 -9.29 -38.60
CA ASP A 375 -10.56 -10.52 -38.17
C ASP A 375 -10.90 -10.46 -36.69
N ASP A 376 -11.81 -11.29 -36.21
CA ASP A 376 -12.36 -11.16 -34.85
C ASP A 376 -11.34 -11.43 -33.72
N ASP A 377 -10.27 -12.15 -34.03
CA ASP A 377 -9.14 -12.46 -33.13
C ASP A 377 -7.95 -11.51 -33.24
N ASP A 378 -7.95 -10.62 -34.26
CA ASP A 378 -6.88 -9.64 -34.49
C ASP A 378 -6.82 -8.54 -33.40
N ALA A 379 -5.74 -7.76 -33.46
CA ALA A 379 -5.52 -6.61 -32.59
C ALA A 379 -6.52 -5.48 -32.87
N ILE A 380 -6.79 -4.68 -31.85
CA ILE A 380 -7.73 -3.55 -31.90
C ILE A 380 -6.94 -2.26 -31.71
N SER A 381 -7.18 -1.28 -32.57
CA SER A 381 -6.77 0.10 -32.40
C SER A 381 -7.99 1.00 -32.39
N TRP A 382 -8.09 1.88 -31.38
CA TRP A 382 -9.23 2.79 -31.24
C TRP A 382 -8.79 4.16 -30.74
N PHE A 383 -9.39 5.19 -31.31
CA PHE A 383 -9.12 6.59 -30.98
C PHE A 383 -10.44 7.28 -30.68
N PRO A 384 -10.83 7.46 -29.39
CA PRO A 384 -12.04 8.21 -29.06
C PRO A 384 -11.94 9.63 -29.55
N THR A 385 -12.99 10.09 -30.23
CA THR A 385 -13.14 11.48 -30.67
C THR A 385 -14.03 12.21 -29.69
N SER A 386 -13.58 13.36 -29.21
CA SER A 386 -14.34 14.27 -28.38
C SER A 386 -14.00 15.71 -28.73
N ASP A 387 -14.82 16.66 -28.26
CA ASP A 387 -14.60 18.09 -28.48
C ASP A 387 -13.37 18.63 -27.74
N GLU A 388 -12.82 17.86 -26.81
CA GLU A 388 -11.63 18.17 -26.02
C GLU A 388 -10.51 17.17 -26.28
N VAL A 389 -9.25 17.58 -26.05
CA VAL A 389 -8.09 16.68 -26.11
C VAL A 389 -8.10 15.82 -24.87
N ASN A 390 -8.65 14.63 -24.98
CA ASN A 390 -8.67 13.63 -23.93
C ASN A 390 -7.39 12.81 -23.98
N PHE A 391 -6.76 12.63 -22.81
CA PHE A 391 -5.70 11.65 -22.65
C PHE A 391 -6.14 10.56 -21.67
N ILE A 392 -5.83 9.33 -22.05
CA ILE A 392 -6.19 8.15 -21.24
C ILE A 392 -5.28 8.09 -20.01
N ARG A 393 -5.89 8.11 -18.84
CA ARG A 393 -5.20 7.99 -17.56
C ARG A 393 -5.07 6.54 -17.12
N PHE A 394 -6.14 5.77 -17.23
CA PHE A 394 -6.19 4.38 -16.77
C PHE A 394 -7.13 3.52 -17.62
N ILE A 395 -6.83 2.23 -17.65
CA ILE A 395 -7.68 1.19 -18.22
C ILE A 395 -8.07 0.24 -17.09
N VAL A 396 -9.36 0.16 -16.77
CA VAL A 396 -9.83 -0.68 -15.68
C VAL A 396 -10.71 -1.81 -16.23
N PRO A 397 -10.23 -3.05 -16.21
CA PRO A 397 -11.02 -4.21 -16.59
C PRO A 397 -11.94 -4.58 -15.43
N TYR A 398 -13.22 -4.62 -15.68
CA TYR A 398 -14.22 -5.09 -14.73
C TYR A 398 -15.31 -5.88 -15.45
N ARG A 399 -16.55 -5.44 -15.42
CA ARG A 399 -17.64 -6.04 -16.22
C ARG A 399 -17.48 -5.75 -17.70
N SER A 400 -16.96 -4.58 -18.00
CA SER A 400 -16.52 -4.11 -19.32
C SER A 400 -15.14 -3.50 -19.15
N VAL A 401 -14.47 -3.16 -20.25
CA VAL A 401 -13.29 -2.30 -20.19
C VAL A 401 -13.76 -0.89 -19.96
N THR A 402 -13.41 -0.29 -18.84
CA THR A 402 -13.60 1.15 -18.64
C THR A 402 -12.27 1.86 -18.88
N VAL A 403 -12.34 2.94 -19.64
CA VAL A 403 -11.20 3.81 -19.96
C VAL A 403 -11.45 5.15 -19.30
N HIS A 404 -10.59 5.48 -18.35
CA HIS A 404 -10.68 6.70 -17.58
C HIS A 404 -9.76 7.75 -18.16
N THR A 405 -10.31 8.93 -18.43
CA THR A 405 -9.59 10.05 -19.03
C THR A 405 -9.56 11.25 -18.11
N ASN A 406 -8.89 12.32 -18.52
CA ASN A 406 -8.91 13.61 -17.83
C ASN A 406 -10.26 14.33 -17.89
N SER A 407 -11.23 13.86 -18.66
CA SER A 407 -12.52 14.52 -18.83
C SER A 407 -13.74 13.60 -18.64
N GLY A 408 -13.53 12.29 -18.45
CA GLY A 408 -14.63 11.37 -18.24
C GLY A 408 -14.25 9.90 -18.38
N VAL A 409 -15.25 9.08 -18.22
CA VAL A 409 -15.15 7.61 -18.24
C VAL A 409 -15.84 7.07 -19.47
N TYR A 410 -15.16 6.26 -20.25
CA TYR A 410 -15.66 5.55 -21.40
C TYR A 410 -15.75 4.06 -21.10
N SER A 411 -16.63 3.33 -21.77
CA SER A 411 -16.79 1.89 -21.59
C SER A 411 -17.02 1.15 -22.91
N SER A 412 -16.53 -0.09 -22.98
CA SER A 412 -16.74 -1.04 -24.07
C SER A 412 -16.57 -2.49 -23.53
N PRO A 413 -17.35 -3.48 -23.98
CA PRO A 413 -18.61 -3.35 -24.70
C PRO A 413 -19.74 -2.90 -23.78
N LEU A 414 -20.83 -2.43 -24.33
CA LEU A 414 -22.03 -2.07 -23.57
C LEU A 414 -22.88 -3.29 -23.17
N SER A 415 -22.60 -4.47 -23.72
CA SER A 415 -23.23 -5.73 -23.36
C SER A 415 -22.20 -6.74 -22.88
N PHE A 416 -22.45 -7.37 -21.73
CA PHE A 416 -21.52 -8.36 -21.13
C PHE A 416 -21.30 -9.62 -21.99
N GLU A 417 -22.22 -9.92 -22.89
CA GLU A 417 -22.17 -11.13 -23.70
C GLU A 417 -21.32 -10.97 -24.94
N SER A 418 -20.88 -9.73 -25.23
CA SER A 418 -20.13 -9.45 -26.45
C SER A 418 -18.62 -9.51 -26.16
N ALA A 419 -17.91 -10.37 -26.88
CA ALA A 419 -16.45 -10.28 -26.95
C ALA A 419 -16.04 -8.97 -27.63
N ILE A 420 -14.93 -8.39 -27.18
CA ILE A 420 -14.33 -7.27 -27.90
C ILE A 420 -13.62 -7.78 -29.13
N THR A 421 -14.02 -7.27 -30.31
CA THR A 421 -13.40 -7.58 -31.60
C THR A 421 -13.11 -6.28 -32.34
N PRO A 422 -12.22 -6.29 -33.35
CA PRO A 422 -11.95 -5.08 -34.15
C PRO A 422 -13.19 -4.46 -34.78
N LYS A 423 -14.21 -5.29 -35.09
CA LYS A 423 -15.46 -4.87 -35.73
C LYS A 423 -16.50 -4.32 -34.74
N THR A 424 -16.48 -4.77 -33.51
CA THR A 424 -17.55 -4.46 -32.54
C THR A 424 -17.09 -3.50 -31.44
N PHE A 425 -15.78 -3.26 -31.32
CA PHE A 425 -15.23 -2.40 -30.29
C PHE A 425 -15.56 -0.94 -30.53
N SER A 426 -16.10 -0.30 -29.52
CA SER A 426 -16.33 1.13 -29.48
C SER A 426 -16.30 1.63 -28.04
N LEU A 427 -15.61 2.71 -27.77
CA LEU A 427 -15.61 3.37 -26.48
C LEU A 427 -16.70 4.46 -26.47
N GLN A 428 -17.64 4.33 -25.56
CA GLN A 428 -18.74 5.29 -25.40
C GLN A 428 -18.62 5.98 -24.05
N LEU A 429 -18.79 7.31 -24.03
CA LEU A 429 -18.79 8.10 -22.83
C LEU A 429 -19.94 7.66 -21.90
N GLN A 430 -19.61 7.37 -20.65
CA GLN A 430 -20.55 6.96 -19.63
C GLN A 430 -20.84 8.07 -18.63
N ASP A 431 -19.77 8.72 -18.19
CA ASP A 431 -19.84 9.77 -17.16
C ASP A 431 -18.72 10.79 -17.37
N SER A 432 -18.94 12.02 -16.91
CA SER A 432 -17.97 13.11 -17.01
C SER A 432 -17.02 13.21 -15.82
N THR A 433 -16.97 12.22 -14.95
CA THR A 433 -16.03 12.18 -13.82
C THR A 433 -14.60 12.02 -14.33
N PRO A 434 -13.71 13.01 -14.15
CA PRO A 434 -12.32 12.89 -14.55
C PRO A 434 -11.58 11.94 -13.60
N ALA A 435 -10.66 11.13 -14.13
CA ALA A 435 -9.69 10.44 -13.30
C ALA A 435 -8.47 11.33 -13.07
N ASP A 436 -7.90 11.27 -11.88
CA ASP A 436 -6.68 12.01 -11.55
C ASP A 436 -5.45 11.08 -11.55
N ARG A 437 -4.70 11.01 -10.47
CA ARG A 437 -3.40 10.32 -10.40
C ARG A 437 -3.52 8.86 -10.02
N LEU A 438 -4.56 8.50 -9.25
CA LEU A 438 -4.72 7.16 -8.71
C LEU A 438 -5.46 6.25 -9.68
N GLN A 439 -4.99 5.02 -9.79
CA GLN A 439 -5.60 4.01 -10.63
C GLN A 439 -6.93 3.57 -10.02
N PRO A 440 -8.08 3.75 -10.71
CA PRO A 440 -9.37 3.34 -10.17
C PRO A 440 -9.42 1.85 -9.84
N ARG A 441 -10.05 1.51 -8.72
CA ARG A 441 -10.11 0.14 -8.20
C ARG A 441 -11.52 -0.41 -8.16
N ALA A 442 -11.68 -1.64 -8.61
CA ALA A 442 -12.96 -2.35 -8.54
C ALA A 442 -13.09 -3.07 -7.20
N ILE A 443 -14.16 -2.80 -6.47
CA ILE A 443 -14.52 -3.47 -5.22
C ILE A 443 -16.04 -3.43 -5.03
N ASP A 444 -16.62 -4.49 -4.47
CA ASP A 444 -18.04 -4.54 -4.08
C ASP A 444 -19.02 -4.08 -5.16
N ASN A 445 -18.85 -4.55 -6.39
CA ASN A 445 -19.67 -4.20 -7.54
C ASN A 445 -19.61 -2.74 -8.01
N GLN A 446 -18.62 -1.99 -7.57
CA GLN A 446 -18.40 -0.61 -7.98
C GLN A 446 -16.94 -0.41 -8.40
N ILE A 447 -16.67 0.65 -9.14
CA ILE A 447 -15.33 1.12 -9.41
C ILE A 447 -15.16 2.42 -8.64
N ILE A 448 -14.18 2.45 -7.75
CA ILE A 448 -13.82 3.65 -6.99
C ILE A 448 -12.88 4.48 -7.85
N VAL A 449 -13.20 5.76 -7.99
CA VAL A 449 -12.41 6.73 -8.77
C VAL A 449 -12.09 7.92 -7.88
N VAL A 450 -10.83 8.20 -7.72
CA VAL A 450 -10.35 9.40 -7.03
C VAL A 450 -10.20 10.52 -8.04
N SER A 451 -10.84 11.66 -7.79
CA SER A 451 -10.80 12.86 -8.61
C SER A 451 -10.47 14.07 -7.74
N GLY A 452 -9.21 14.48 -7.69
CA GLY A 452 -8.74 15.47 -6.71
C GLY A 452 -8.91 14.96 -5.29
N ASN A 453 -9.69 15.67 -4.48
CA ASN A 453 -10.04 15.24 -3.11
C ASN A 453 -11.42 14.56 -3.02
N ASP A 454 -12.12 14.41 -4.14
CA ASP A 454 -13.40 13.72 -4.19
C ASP A 454 -13.21 12.25 -4.57
N VAL A 455 -13.99 11.39 -3.96
CA VAL A 455 -14.03 9.96 -4.30
C VAL A 455 -15.40 9.64 -4.84
N HIS A 456 -15.39 9.10 -6.05
CA HIS A 456 -16.58 8.72 -6.78
C HIS A 456 -16.72 7.19 -6.79
N SER A 457 -17.95 6.73 -6.76
CA SER A 457 -18.35 5.36 -6.99
C SER A 457 -19.05 5.26 -8.34
N LEU A 458 -18.48 4.50 -9.26
CA LEU A 458 -19.12 4.16 -10.52
C LEU A 458 -19.84 2.84 -10.37
N LEU A 459 -21.15 2.88 -10.46
CA LEU A 459 -22.03 1.72 -10.37
C LEU A 459 -22.62 1.42 -11.75
N TRP A 460 -22.64 0.13 -12.10
CA TRP A 460 -23.32 -0.31 -13.31
C TRP A 460 -24.83 -0.33 -13.13
N ASP A 461 -25.54 0.47 -13.92
CA ASP A 461 -26.99 0.42 -14.03
C ASP A 461 -27.42 -0.52 -15.17
N GLY A 462 -27.92 -1.68 -14.80
CA GLY A 462 -28.37 -2.68 -15.77
C GLY A 462 -29.65 -2.30 -16.54
N ILE A 463 -30.37 -1.27 -16.12
CA ILE A 463 -31.57 -0.80 -16.82
C ILE A 463 -31.16 0.10 -18.00
N ASN A 464 -30.23 1.02 -17.74
CA ASN A 464 -29.75 1.98 -18.73
C ASN A 464 -28.55 1.46 -19.51
N ASN A 465 -27.97 0.31 -19.13
CA ASN A 465 -26.71 -0.22 -19.67
C ASN A 465 -25.57 0.84 -19.66
N ALA A 466 -25.46 1.55 -18.55
CA ALA A 466 -24.49 2.61 -18.36
C ALA A 466 -23.90 2.59 -16.96
N TYR A 467 -22.73 3.17 -16.79
CA TYR A 467 -22.20 3.48 -15.46
C TYR A 467 -22.78 4.81 -14.98
N THR A 468 -23.16 4.84 -13.71
CA THR A 468 -23.58 6.07 -13.00
C THR A 468 -22.57 6.39 -11.92
N SER A 469 -22.28 7.67 -11.73
CA SER A 469 -21.31 8.16 -10.76
C SER A 469 -22.00 8.83 -9.58
N ASP A 470 -21.61 8.46 -8.36
CA ASP A 470 -22.00 9.12 -7.13
C ASP A 470 -20.78 9.53 -6.31
N ILE A 471 -20.78 10.73 -5.73
CA ILE A 471 -19.72 11.19 -4.83
C ILE A 471 -19.92 10.58 -3.45
N ILE A 472 -19.12 9.59 -3.09
CA ILE A 472 -19.23 8.88 -1.81
C ILE A 472 -18.50 9.55 -0.65
N SER A 473 -17.64 10.53 -0.93
CA SER A 473 -16.87 11.29 0.07
C SER A 473 -17.59 12.53 0.59
N VAL A 474 -18.71 12.96 -0.01
CA VAL A 474 -19.38 14.25 0.24
C VAL A 474 -19.72 14.52 1.71
N LEU A 475 -20.00 13.48 2.51
CA LEU A 475 -20.31 13.65 3.93
C LEU A 475 -19.08 13.57 4.84
N SER A 476 -17.90 13.29 4.29
CA SER A 476 -16.66 13.02 5.04
C SER A 476 -15.44 13.60 4.30
N GLU A 477 -15.60 14.71 3.60
CA GLU A 477 -14.57 15.30 2.73
C GLU A 477 -13.25 15.61 3.45
N GLN A 478 -13.30 15.91 4.77
CA GLN A 478 -12.13 16.22 5.58
C GLN A 478 -11.16 15.03 5.75
N VAL A 479 -11.62 13.80 5.50
CA VAL A 479 -10.82 12.58 5.68
C VAL A 479 -9.88 12.36 4.50
N ILE A 480 -10.20 12.91 3.33
CA ILE A 480 -9.44 12.77 2.09
C ILE A 480 -8.72 14.06 1.79
N ARG A 481 -7.39 14.01 1.70
CA ARG A 481 -6.54 15.20 1.49
C ARG A 481 -5.36 14.83 0.60
N GLU A 482 -5.38 15.30 -0.64
CA GLU A 482 -4.30 15.05 -1.61
C GLU A 482 -3.91 13.57 -1.64
N PRO A 483 -4.81 12.68 -2.06
CA PRO A 483 -4.57 11.24 -2.04
C PRO A 483 -3.43 10.85 -3.00
N VAL A 484 -2.56 9.94 -2.55
CA VAL A 484 -1.33 9.55 -3.27
C VAL A 484 -1.28 8.07 -3.62
N ASP A 485 -2.00 7.20 -2.89
CA ASP A 485 -2.07 5.77 -3.19
C ASP A 485 -3.39 5.18 -2.70
N GLU A 486 -3.84 4.09 -3.32
CA GLU A 486 -5.05 3.38 -2.93
C GLU A 486 -4.96 1.88 -3.16
N ALA A 487 -5.57 1.11 -2.26
CA ALA A 487 -5.70 -0.32 -2.41
C ALA A 487 -7.04 -0.85 -1.87
N PRO A 488 -7.73 -1.72 -2.61
CA PRO A 488 -8.92 -2.41 -2.14
C PRO A 488 -8.54 -3.57 -1.22
N TYR A 489 -9.28 -3.76 -0.14
CA TYR A 489 -9.02 -4.82 0.82
C TYR A 489 -10.29 -5.57 1.20
N VAL A 490 -10.24 -6.90 1.21
CA VAL A 490 -11.35 -7.76 1.64
C VAL A 490 -10.95 -8.50 2.89
N ASP A 491 -11.68 -8.28 3.98
CA ASP A 491 -11.49 -8.98 5.24
C ASP A 491 -12.39 -10.22 5.32
N PHE A 492 -11.84 -11.38 5.03
CA PHE A 492 -12.56 -12.65 5.09
C PHE A 492 -12.85 -13.12 6.53
N ARG A 493 -12.20 -12.54 7.54
CA ARG A 493 -12.41 -12.89 8.96
C ARG A 493 -13.62 -12.18 9.56
N ARG A 494 -14.05 -11.04 8.96
CA ARG A 494 -15.12 -10.17 9.46
C ARG A 494 -16.28 -10.07 8.48
N ALA A 495 -17.00 -11.19 8.29
CA ALA A 495 -18.19 -11.28 7.44
C ALA A 495 -17.98 -10.76 5.99
N GLY A 496 -16.76 -10.85 5.46
CA GLY A 496 -16.41 -10.35 4.14
C GLY A 496 -16.49 -8.82 4.03
N SER A 497 -16.20 -8.11 5.11
CA SER A 497 -16.11 -6.64 5.09
C SER A 497 -15.12 -6.19 4.02
N ARG A 498 -15.48 -5.13 3.31
CA ARG A 498 -14.70 -4.58 2.21
C ARG A 498 -14.28 -3.17 2.53
N TYR A 499 -13.01 -2.90 2.34
CA TYR A 499 -12.40 -1.61 2.61
C TYR A 499 -11.63 -1.12 1.38
N VAL A 500 -11.52 0.19 1.25
CA VAL A 500 -10.53 0.82 0.39
C VAL A 500 -9.66 1.69 1.29
N PHE A 501 -8.38 1.41 1.27
CA PHE A 501 -7.38 2.24 1.94
C PHE A 501 -6.90 3.30 0.97
N ILE A 502 -6.98 4.55 1.34
CA ILE A 502 -6.46 5.67 0.55
C ILE A 502 -5.42 6.39 1.42
N ILE A 503 -4.20 6.45 0.93
CA ILE A 503 -3.12 7.16 1.60
C ILE A 503 -3.13 8.62 1.17
N ASN A 504 -3.15 9.53 2.12
CA ASN A 504 -3.05 10.96 1.89
C ASN A 504 -1.59 11.42 1.86
N ASP A 505 -1.30 12.51 1.19
CA ASP A 505 0.02 13.13 1.09
C ASP A 505 0.63 13.41 2.47
N GLY A 506 -0.17 13.90 3.40
CA GLY A 506 0.21 14.14 4.79
C GLY A 506 0.49 12.89 5.62
N GLY A 507 0.42 11.68 5.04
CA GLY A 507 0.74 10.41 5.71
C GLY A 507 -0.39 9.83 6.55
N SER A 508 -1.56 10.43 6.58
CA SER A 508 -2.78 9.81 7.11
C SER A 508 -3.37 8.84 6.09
N MET A 509 -4.17 7.90 6.57
CA MET A 509 -4.91 6.96 5.73
C MET A 509 -6.40 7.19 5.91
N ALA A 510 -7.14 7.32 4.82
CA ALA A 510 -8.59 7.27 4.80
C ALA A 510 -9.04 5.83 4.57
N ILE A 511 -9.88 5.31 5.45
CA ILE A 511 -10.44 3.96 5.34
C ILE A 511 -11.91 4.10 4.91
N TYR A 512 -12.20 3.68 3.70
CA TYR A 512 -13.56 3.57 3.20
C TYR A 512 -14.08 2.17 3.44
N GLN A 513 -15.14 2.03 4.19
CA GLN A 513 -15.85 0.77 4.31
C GLN A 513 -17.06 0.75 3.37
N THR A 514 -17.19 -0.31 2.59
CA THR A 514 -18.32 -0.52 1.68
C THR A 514 -18.91 -1.90 1.83
N LEU A 515 -20.23 -1.96 1.81
CA LEU A 515 -21.02 -3.17 1.60
C LEU A 515 -22.37 -2.74 1.01
N ILE A 516 -22.41 -2.60 -0.31
CA ILE A 516 -23.56 -2.03 -1.04
C ILE A 516 -24.85 -2.77 -0.69
N THR A 517 -24.81 -4.09 -0.59
CA THR A 517 -25.99 -4.93 -0.26
C THR A 517 -26.60 -4.62 1.10
N GLN A 518 -25.85 -4.02 2.02
CA GLN A 518 -26.28 -3.60 3.35
C GLN A 518 -26.36 -2.09 3.51
N GLN A 519 -26.17 -1.33 2.44
CA GLN A 519 -26.13 0.13 2.43
C GLN A 519 -25.08 0.73 3.40
N VAL A 520 -23.99 -0.02 3.66
CA VAL A 520 -22.86 0.45 4.42
C VAL A 520 -21.96 1.25 3.51
N SER A 521 -21.67 2.48 3.90
CA SER A 521 -20.76 3.39 3.21
C SER A 521 -20.28 4.42 4.22
N GLY A 522 -19.07 4.30 4.70
CA GLY A 522 -18.52 5.15 5.75
C GLY A 522 -17.03 5.36 5.62
N TRP A 523 -16.56 6.50 6.11
CA TRP A 523 -15.18 6.92 6.07
C TRP A 523 -14.62 7.10 7.47
N THR A 524 -13.42 6.65 7.71
CA THR A 524 -12.71 6.87 8.97
C THR A 524 -11.25 7.23 8.70
N PRO A 525 -10.69 8.25 9.38
CA PRO A 525 -9.28 8.55 9.33
C PRO A 525 -8.47 7.56 10.17
N ALA A 526 -7.29 7.24 9.70
CA ALA A 526 -6.30 6.46 10.44
C ALA A 526 -4.94 7.14 10.39
N LEU A 527 -4.25 7.10 11.53
CA LEU A 527 -2.90 7.60 11.69
C LEU A 527 -2.03 6.49 12.25
N THR A 528 -0.77 6.47 11.85
CA THR A 528 0.26 5.73 12.57
C THR A 528 1.04 6.75 13.39
N GLU A 529 1.22 6.47 14.68
CA GLU A 529 1.81 7.41 15.63
C GLU A 529 2.98 6.76 16.35
N GLN A 530 3.86 7.57 16.87
CA GLN A 530 4.96 7.19 17.76
C GLN A 530 5.16 8.28 18.78
N SER A 531 5.83 7.97 19.89
CA SER A 531 5.97 8.92 21.00
C SER A 531 6.92 10.08 20.69
N TYR A 532 7.80 9.90 19.72
CA TYR A 532 8.74 10.90 19.24
C TYR A 532 8.90 10.83 17.74
N GLY A 533 9.00 12.01 17.09
CA GLY A 533 9.17 12.13 15.65
C GLY A 533 7.88 11.88 14.89
N ASN A 534 7.95 12.07 13.59
CA ASN A 534 6.82 11.89 12.71
C ASN A 534 6.75 10.45 12.19
N SER A 535 5.55 9.99 11.96
CA SER A 535 5.30 8.72 11.29
C SER A 535 4.15 8.84 10.30
N TYR A 536 4.30 8.18 9.15
CA TYR A 536 3.43 8.35 8.00
C TYR A 536 3.19 7.03 7.29
N PHE A 537 1.96 6.80 6.84
CA PHE A 537 1.70 5.84 5.78
C PHE A 537 2.11 6.46 4.44
N ARG A 538 2.78 5.70 3.57
CA ARG A 538 3.27 6.20 2.28
C ARG A 538 2.70 5.45 1.10
N GLU A 539 2.67 4.13 1.15
CA GLU A 539 2.15 3.26 0.10
C GLU A 539 1.38 2.10 0.72
N VAL A 540 0.44 1.55 -0.02
CA VAL A 540 -0.35 0.40 0.39
C VAL A 540 -0.53 -0.57 -0.77
N ALA A 541 -0.28 -1.84 -0.52
CA ALA A 541 -0.58 -2.89 -1.49
C ALA A 541 -1.29 -4.05 -0.80
N THR A 542 -2.27 -4.61 -1.47
CA THR A 542 -3.10 -5.70 -0.95
C THR A 542 -3.15 -6.85 -1.93
N ASN A 543 -3.54 -8.02 -1.45
CA ASN A 543 -3.79 -9.16 -2.30
C ASN A 543 -5.22 -9.71 -2.11
N PHE A 544 -5.62 -10.59 -3.01
CA PHE A 544 -6.94 -11.23 -2.96
C PHE A 544 -7.12 -12.23 -1.80
N ASN A 545 -6.05 -12.56 -1.09
CA ASN A 545 -6.10 -13.48 0.05
C ASN A 545 -6.33 -12.77 1.40
N GLY A 546 -6.68 -11.49 1.38
CA GLY A 546 -6.93 -10.70 2.58
C GLY A 546 -5.65 -10.35 3.36
N ARG A 547 -4.52 -10.21 2.68
CA ARG A 547 -3.28 -9.67 3.25
C ARG A 547 -3.01 -8.29 2.67
N GLY A 548 -2.51 -7.40 3.51
CA GLY A 548 -2.13 -6.05 3.15
C GLY A 548 -0.73 -5.73 3.65
N TRP A 549 -0.03 -4.90 2.91
CA TRP A 549 1.30 -4.39 3.27
C TRP A 549 1.31 -2.88 3.10
N PHE A 550 2.04 -2.24 3.99
CA PHE A 550 2.24 -0.80 3.99
C PHE A 550 3.73 -0.50 3.89
N VAL A 551 4.05 0.54 3.15
CA VAL A 551 5.30 1.26 3.32
C VAL A 551 5.02 2.40 4.28
N THR A 552 5.71 2.39 5.41
CA THR A 552 5.62 3.46 6.42
C THR A 552 6.94 4.22 6.47
N GLU A 553 6.86 5.50 6.68
CA GLU A 553 8.00 6.37 6.93
C GLU A 553 8.00 6.75 8.41
N ARG A 554 9.12 6.55 9.09
CA ARG A 554 9.26 6.82 10.52
C ARG A 554 10.56 7.55 10.81
N GLU A 555 10.48 8.52 11.69
CA GLU A 555 11.65 9.16 12.28
C GLU A 555 12.07 8.38 13.52
N ILE A 556 13.14 7.62 13.41
CA ILE A 556 13.64 6.80 14.51
C ILE A 556 14.91 7.40 15.12
N LEU A 557 15.07 7.18 16.42
CA LEU A 557 16.27 7.56 17.16
C LEU A 557 17.28 6.42 17.12
N THR A 558 18.36 6.61 16.39
CA THR A 558 19.42 5.59 16.33
C THR A 558 20.25 5.62 17.60
N VAL A 559 20.89 4.49 17.94
CA VAL A 559 21.87 4.44 19.03
C VAL A 559 23.07 5.30 18.65
N GLY A 560 23.28 6.38 19.36
CA GLY A 560 24.27 7.37 19.01
C GLY A 560 25.59 7.25 19.77
N SER A 561 26.46 8.22 19.53
CA SER A 561 27.77 8.31 20.19
C SER A 561 27.68 8.96 21.56
N THR A 562 28.50 8.49 22.49
CA THR A 562 28.62 9.08 23.84
C THR A 562 29.76 10.08 23.88
N PHE A 563 29.47 11.26 24.37
CA PHE A 563 30.42 12.36 24.51
C PHE A 563 30.58 12.77 25.95
N ALA A 564 31.83 13.04 26.36
CA ALA A 564 32.07 13.73 27.63
C ALA A 564 31.58 15.18 27.53
N ILE A 565 30.99 15.69 28.59
CA ILE A 565 30.43 17.04 28.63
C ILE A 565 31.08 17.88 29.71
N THR A 566 31.18 19.17 29.45
CA THR A 566 31.57 20.19 30.41
C THR A 566 30.59 21.34 30.40
N ASN A 567 30.64 22.17 31.42
CA ASN A 567 29.89 23.40 31.48
C ASN A 567 30.50 24.49 30.59
N ASN A 568 29.65 25.14 29.80
CA ASN A 568 29.98 26.38 29.13
C ASN A 568 29.31 27.59 29.80
N SER A 569 28.10 27.42 30.27
CA SER A 569 27.31 28.41 31.02
C SER A 569 26.20 27.73 31.83
N SER A 570 25.46 28.51 32.61
CA SER A 570 24.33 27.98 33.37
C SER A 570 23.20 27.36 32.49
N THR A 571 23.19 27.60 31.20
CA THR A 571 22.19 27.10 30.24
C THR A 571 22.75 26.31 29.09
N LEU A 572 24.12 26.23 28.97
CA LEU A 572 24.76 25.58 27.86
C LEU A 572 25.71 24.48 28.34
N LEU A 573 25.57 23.29 27.80
CA LEU A 573 26.50 22.19 27.90
C LEU A 573 27.46 22.22 26.72
N LYS A 574 28.70 21.82 26.92
CA LYS A 574 29.71 21.70 25.87
C LYS A 574 30.20 20.28 25.74
N ALA A 575 30.18 19.72 24.52
CA ALA A 575 30.83 18.46 24.21
C ALA A 575 32.35 18.59 24.15
N VAL A 576 33.06 17.66 24.75
CA VAL A 576 34.52 17.68 24.79
C VAL A 576 35.09 16.86 23.65
N GLY A 577 35.88 17.52 22.76
CA GLY A 577 36.66 16.85 21.72
C GLY A 577 35.85 16.35 20.52
N SER A 578 34.65 16.82 20.31
CA SER A 578 33.79 16.37 19.20
C SER A 578 32.84 17.46 18.74
N ASN A 579 32.65 17.57 17.42
CA ASN A 579 31.66 18.43 16.83
C ASN A 579 30.28 17.72 16.94
N ILE A 580 29.39 18.15 17.86
CA ILE A 580 28.02 17.70 17.93
C ILE A 580 27.15 18.76 17.23
N SER A 581 27.06 18.72 15.94
CA SER A 581 26.18 19.65 15.21
C SER A 581 24.70 19.25 15.36
N LEU A 582 24.03 19.68 16.42
CA LEU A 582 22.62 19.44 16.66
C LEU A 582 21.80 20.56 16.02
N THR A 583 21.42 20.40 14.77
CA THR A 583 20.63 21.41 14.03
C THR A 583 19.12 21.32 14.30
N LEU A 584 18.67 20.21 14.85
CA LEU A 584 17.26 19.92 15.20
C LEU A 584 17.21 19.45 16.66
N ALA A 585 16.02 19.46 17.24
CA ALA A 585 15.79 18.85 18.55
C ALA A 585 16.19 17.37 18.52
N THR A 586 17.23 17.03 19.26
CA THR A 586 17.84 15.70 19.25
C THR A 586 17.72 15.07 20.63
N ALA A 587 17.33 13.80 20.68
CA ALA A 587 17.25 13.06 21.93
C ALA A 587 18.64 12.79 22.51
N ILE A 588 18.79 13.04 23.78
CA ILE A 588 20.02 12.79 24.53
C ILE A 588 19.71 12.06 25.83
N LYS A 589 20.68 11.30 26.31
CA LYS A 589 20.60 10.59 27.58
C LYS A 589 21.88 10.83 28.37
N PHE A 590 21.74 11.20 29.65
CA PHE A 590 22.91 11.37 30.49
C PHE A 590 23.42 10.03 30.99
N SER A 591 24.71 9.81 30.82
CA SER A 591 25.45 8.70 31.41
C SER A 591 26.64 9.25 32.15
N THR A 592 27.06 8.65 33.24
CA THR A 592 28.21 9.10 33.98
C THR A 592 28.90 7.96 34.72
N ALA A 593 30.24 8.01 34.77
CA ALA A 593 31.06 7.20 35.63
C ALA A 593 31.20 7.83 37.03
N GLY A 594 30.69 9.05 37.26
CA GLY A 594 30.75 9.85 38.46
C GLY A 594 29.38 10.38 38.89
N SER A 595 29.26 11.68 39.13
CA SER A 595 28.01 12.34 39.54
C SER A 595 27.38 13.12 38.37
N LEU A 596 26.00 13.11 38.31
CA LEU A 596 25.25 13.97 37.38
C LEU A 596 25.48 15.46 37.69
N PRO A 597 25.34 16.34 36.67
CA PRO A 597 25.24 17.77 36.90
C PRO A 597 24.04 18.11 37.77
N THR A 598 24.22 19.06 38.72
CA THR A 598 23.10 19.64 39.45
C THR A 598 22.36 20.60 38.51
N SER A 599 21.09 20.37 38.33
CA SER A 599 20.25 21.12 37.40
C SER A 599 18.90 21.48 37.94
N SER A 600 18.24 22.44 37.33
CA SER A 600 16.85 22.80 37.62
C SER A 600 16.07 22.93 36.31
N PRO A 601 15.07 22.06 36.03
CA PRO A 601 14.74 20.86 36.83
C PRO A 601 15.89 19.84 36.94
N GLN A 602 15.88 19.00 37.98
CA GLN A 602 16.93 18.01 38.19
C GLN A 602 16.88 16.94 37.10
N ILE A 603 18.03 16.68 36.47
CA ILE A 603 18.17 15.59 35.50
C ILE A 603 18.46 14.26 36.21
N GLU A 604 18.02 13.19 35.61
CA GLU A 604 18.17 11.82 36.10
C GLU A 604 19.01 10.96 35.12
N LEU A 605 19.70 9.95 35.68
CA LEU A 605 20.44 8.98 34.86
C LEU A 605 19.46 8.14 34.04
N ASN A 606 19.89 7.82 32.84
CA ASN A 606 19.14 6.96 31.93
C ASN A 606 17.73 7.46 31.55
N THR A 607 17.47 8.74 31.79
CA THR A 607 16.25 9.42 31.38
C THR A 607 16.51 10.20 30.09
N TRP A 608 15.53 10.23 29.19
CA TRP A 608 15.61 10.94 27.93
C TRP A 608 15.33 12.43 28.10
N TYR A 609 16.14 13.24 27.46
CA TYR A 609 16.04 14.69 27.36
C TYR A 609 16.21 15.11 25.91
N TRP A 610 15.94 16.37 25.62
CA TRP A 610 16.03 16.92 24.29
C TRP A 610 17.11 18.00 24.25
N ALA A 611 17.90 18.04 23.18
CA ALA A 611 18.96 19.00 23.03
C ALA A 611 18.88 19.72 21.69
N ILE A 612 19.17 21.02 21.70
CA ILE A 612 19.37 21.83 20.50
C ILE A 612 20.77 22.44 20.57
N GLY A 613 21.53 22.33 19.48
CA GLY A 613 22.82 22.95 19.35
C GLY A 613 22.71 24.46 19.16
N VAL A 614 23.57 25.17 19.87
CA VAL A 614 23.77 26.62 19.71
C VAL A 614 24.93 26.89 18.76
N ASN A 615 25.91 26.03 18.77
CA ASN A 615 27.02 25.99 17.83
C ASN A 615 27.55 24.55 17.68
N ALA A 616 28.71 24.36 17.09
CA ALA A 616 29.27 23.04 16.83
C ALA A 616 29.45 22.15 18.07
N ASP A 617 29.69 22.75 19.23
CA ASP A 617 30.04 22.03 20.47
C ASP A 617 29.05 22.29 21.61
N ASP A 618 28.34 23.41 21.59
CA ASP A 618 27.50 23.87 22.69
C ASP A 618 26.02 23.58 22.36
N PHE A 619 25.29 23.09 23.36
CA PHE A 619 23.88 22.76 23.25
C PHE A 619 23.09 23.09 24.52
N LYS A 620 21.81 23.37 24.36
CA LYS A 620 20.83 23.50 25.43
C LYS A 620 20.09 22.19 25.63
N VAL A 621 19.57 21.97 26.84
CA VAL A 621 18.82 20.75 27.19
C VAL A 621 17.42 21.12 27.66
N TYR A 622 16.44 20.30 27.30
CA TYR A 622 15.02 20.49 27.58
C TYR A 622 14.39 19.19 28.06
N LEU A 623 13.30 19.28 28.82
CA LEU A 623 12.55 18.12 29.29
C LEU A 623 11.68 17.49 28.22
N THR A 624 11.15 18.31 27.31
CA THR A 624 10.27 17.85 26.23
C THR A 624 10.77 18.31 24.88
N ILE A 625 10.37 17.63 23.83
CA ILE A 625 10.69 18.01 22.47
C ILE A 625 10.05 19.37 22.12
N ALA A 626 8.82 19.63 22.54
CA ALA A 626 8.11 20.87 22.27
C ALA A 626 8.83 22.08 22.89
N ASP A 627 9.40 21.94 24.10
CA ASP A 627 10.21 22.98 24.72
C ASP A 627 11.52 23.20 23.97
N ALA A 628 12.11 22.13 23.43
CA ALA A 628 13.31 22.19 22.64
C ALA A 628 13.05 22.92 21.30
N GLU A 629 12.02 22.57 20.59
CA GLU A 629 11.65 23.20 19.32
C GLU A 629 11.26 24.67 19.46
N ALA A 630 10.62 25.02 20.56
CA ALA A 630 10.23 26.40 20.88
C ALA A 630 11.37 27.23 21.54
N ASP A 631 12.50 26.61 21.91
CA ASP A 631 13.60 27.18 22.70
C ASP A 631 13.11 27.85 24.00
N VAL A 632 12.20 27.17 24.72
CA VAL A 632 11.62 27.65 25.98
C VAL A 632 11.80 26.66 27.10
N ALA A 633 11.78 27.08 28.35
CA ALA A 633 11.87 26.24 29.54
C ALA A 633 13.10 25.30 29.57
N GLY A 634 14.25 25.75 29.04
CA GLY A 634 15.48 24.98 29.05
C GLY A 634 16.00 24.67 30.47
N VAL A 635 16.62 23.49 30.63
CA VAL A 635 17.25 23.06 31.88
C VAL A 635 18.42 23.97 32.23
N THR A 636 18.50 24.43 33.45
CA THR A 636 19.61 25.23 33.96
C THR A 636 20.54 24.40 34.84
N PHE A 637 21.85 24.60 34.70
CA PHE A 637 22.89 23.83 35.35
C PHE A 637 23.66 24.69 36.34
N SER A 638 23.84 24.23 37.57
CA SER A 638 24.54 24.98 38.63
C SER A 638 25.85 24.35 39.08
N ASN A 639 26.03 23.07 38.93
CA ASN A 639 27.27 22.38 39.26
C ASN A 639 27.42 21.15 38.32
N PHE A 640 28.66 20.88 37.88
CA PHE A 640 29.00 19.74 37.05
C PHE A 640 29.74 18.69 37.86
N GLY A 641 29.17 17.50 37.89
CA GLY A 641 29.85 16.32 38.40
C GLY A 641 31.07 15.97 37.56
N ALA A 642 32.09 15.41 38.20
CA ALA A 642 33.24 14.89 37.50
C ALA A 642 32.82 13.74 36.56
N SER A 643 33.28 13.78 35.30
CA SER A 643 33.08 12.72 34.30
C SER A 643 31.64 12.51 33.83
N SER A 644 30.85 13.56 33.75
CA SER A 644 29.53 13.49 33.11
C SER A 644 29.67 13.26 31.59
N SER A 645 28.80 12.43 31.02
CA SER A 645 28.73 12.20 29.59
C SER A 645 27.26 12.17 29.12
N VAL A 646 27.09 12.43 27.85
CA VAL A 646 25.78 12.40 27.19
C VAL A 646 25.88 11.51 25.94
N THR A 647 24.90 10.66 25.78
CA THR A 647 24.72 9.89 24.54
C THR A 647 23.75 10.64 23.64
N VAL A 648 24.18 10.98 22.46
CA VAL A 648 23.37 11.69 21.45
C VAL A 648 22.80 10.66 20.49
N CYS A 649 21.49 10.64 20.35
CA CYS A 649 20.78 9.73 19.47
C CYS A 649 20.22 10.51 18.27
N PRO A 650 20.91 10.49 17.11
CA PRO A 650 20.43 11.21 15.93
C PRO A 650 19.12 10.62 15.42
N VAL A 651 18.26 11.50 14.94
CA VAL A 651 17.04 11.13 14.24
C VAL A 651 17.38 10.70 12.83
N VAL A 652 16.86 9.55 12.42
CA VAL A 652 17.01 9.05 11.05
C VAL A 652 15.63 8.74 10.50
N GLN A 653 15.35 9.34 9.35
CA GLN A 653 14.18 8.99 8.56
C GLN A 653 14.37 7.60 7.97
N THR A 654 13.48 6.68 8.30
CA THR A 654 13.55 5.28 7.87
C THR A 654 12.23 4.88 7.25
N PHE A 655 12.32 4.19 6.13
CA PHE A 655 11.16 3.57 5.51
C PHE A 655 11.12 2.09 5.88
N MET A 656 9.93 1.60 6.20
CA MET A 656 9.74 0.24 6.67
C MET A 656 8.63 -0.45 5.90
N LEU A 657 8.82 -1.73 5.65
CA LEU A 657 7.77 -2.61 5.16
C LEU A 657 7.04 -3.21 6.36
N GLU A 658 5.75 -2.97 6.44
CA GLU A 658 4.89 -3.48 7.50
C GLU A 658 3.74 -4.30 6.90
N GLU A 659 3.40 -5.41 7.53
CA GLU A 659 2.27 -6.26 7.12
C GLU A 659 1.08 -6.05 8.06
N LEU A 660 -0.11 -5.85 7.48
CA LEU A 660 -1.36 -5.79 8.22
C LEU A 660 -1.58 -7.08 9.00
N THR A 661 -1.91 -6.98 10.28
CA THR A 661 -2.18 -8.13 11.14
C THR A 661 -3.41 -7.93 12.00
N PHE A 662 -4.07 -9.03 12.34
CA PHE A 662 -5.18 -9.09 13.29
C PHE A 662 -4.76 -9.61 14.66
N ASP A 663 -3.50 -10.01 14.79
CA ASP A 663 -3.01 -10.67 16.00
C ASP A 663 -2.58 -9.64 17.07
N THR A 664 -2.43 -8.38 16.69
CA THR A 664 -2.09 -7.29 17.61
C THR A 664 -2.75 -5.98 17.18
N PHE A 665 -2.94 -5.08 18.14
CA PHE A 665 -3.44 -3.71 17.95
C PHE A 665 -2.31 -2.69 18.17
N LEU A 666 -1.13 -3.02 17.63
CA LEU A 666 0.08 -2.20 17.69
C LEU A 666 0.60 -1.96 16.26
N ASP A 667 1.23 -0.81 16.03
CA ASP A 667 1.91 -0.50 14.78
C ASP A 667 3.39 -0.87 14.84
N CYS A 668 3.95 -1.25 13.69
CA CYS A 668 5.35 -1.64 13.53
C CYS A 668 5.77 -2.75 14.52
N ALA A 669 4.83 -3.63 14.86
CA ALA A 669 5.00 -4.58 15.95
C ALA A 669 6.08 -5.63 15.63
N ALA A 670 6.86 -5.98 16.65
CA ALA A 670 7.69 -7.17 16.68
C ALA A 670 6.95 -8.29 17.40
N TYR A 671 7.10 -9.51 16.90
CA TYR A 671 6.64 -10.72 17.58
C TYR A 671 7.83 -11.46 18.16
N TYR A 672 7.75 -11.83 19.42
CA TYR A 672 8.70 -12.69 20.11
C TYR A 672 8.00 -13.98 20.54
N SER A 673 8.64 -15.13 20.29
CA SER A 673 8.24 -16.41 20.84
C SER A 673 9.51 -17.23 21.12
N GLY A 674 9.70 -17.63 22.38
CA GLY A 674 10.93 -18.32 22.77
C GLY A 674 11.01 -18.68 24.25
N ALA A 675 12.24 -18.87 24.73
CA ALA A 675 12.46 -19.10 26.16
C ALA A 675 12.02 -17.88 26.98
N PRO A 676 11.49 -18.09 28.20
CA PRO A 676 11.08 -16.97 29.07
C PRO A 676 12.19 -15.93 29.23
N THR A 677 11.87 -14.68 28.94
CA THR A 677 12.81 -13.56 29.02
C THR A 677 12.12 -12.32 29.59
N SER A 678 12.86 -11.49 30.31
CA SER A 678 12.43 -10.15 30.74
C SER A 678 12.87 -9.06 29.78
N GLN A 679 13.59 -9.39 28.72
CA GLN A 679 14.11 -8.42 27.76
C GLN A 679 14.10 -9.03 26.34
N VAL A 680 13.58 -8.28 25.38
CA VAL A 680 13.67 -8.62 23.96
C VAL A 680 14.63 -7.66 23.29
N THR A 681 15.56 -8.19 22.48
CA THR A 681 16.59 -7.45 21.78
C THR A 681 16.33 -7.36 20.28
N ASN A 682 17.20 -6.67 19.51
CA ASN A 682 17.06 -6.41 18.07
C ASN A 682 15.86 -5.50 17.73
N LEU A 683 15.56 -4.58 18.62
CA LEU A 683 14.44 -3.64 18.54
C LEU A 683 14.92 -2.18 18.46
N ALA A 684 16.03 -1.93 17.76
CA ALA A 684 16.65 -0.60 17.67
C ALA A 684 15.70 0.51 17.16
N ARG A 685 14.66 0.14 16.40
CA ARG A 685 13.64 1.07 15.92
C ARG A 685 12.78 1.68 17.03
N PHE A 686 12.78 1.07 18.21
CA PHE A 686 12.06 1.58 19.40
C PHE A 686 12.97 2.35 20.37
N ASN A 687 14.22 2.61 19.99
CA ASN A 687 15.14 3.34 20.87
C ASN A 687 14.55 4.71 21.25
N ALA A 688 14.49 5.00 22.52
CA ALA A 688 13.93 6.20 23.14
C ALA A 688 12.43 6.45 22.82
N GLN A 689 11.73 5.46 22.33
CA GLN A 689 10.31 5.51 22.01
C GLN A 689 9.51 4.80 23.09
N GLU A 690 8.35 5.36 23.44
CA GLU A 690 7.37 4.64 24.24
C GLU A 690 6.72 3.56 23.39
N VAL A 691 6.74 2.33 23.86
CA VAL A 691 6.10 1.18 23.25
C VAL A 691 5.10 0.56 24.19
N LYS A 692 4.04 0.02 23.63
CA LYS A 692 3.11 -0.86 24.33
C LYS A 692 3.41 -2.30 23.96
N MET A 693 3.12 -3.21 24.88
CA MET A 693 3.44 -4.62 24.70
C MET A 693 2.32 -5.49 25.25
N VAL A 694 2.11 -6.63 24.61
CA VAL A 694 1.31 -7.73 25.17
C VAL A 694 2.25 -8.91 25.33
N GLY A 695 2.51 -9.32 26.56
CA GLY A 695 3.34 -10.47 26.89
C GLY A 695 2.55 -11.49 27.69
N ASP A 696 2.44 -12.74 27.18
CA ASP A 696 1.64 -13.83 27.79
C ASP A 696 0.23 -13.38 28.21
N GLY A 697 -0.38 -12.46 27.41
CA GLY A 697 -1.71 -11.89 27.64
C GLY A 697 -1.75 -10.66 28.55
N PHE A 698 -0.66 -10.25 29.16
CA PHE A 698 -0.58 -9.05 30.01
C PHE A 698 -0.14 -7.83 29.19
N GLY A 699 -0.72 -6.67 29.49
CA GLY A 699 -0.31 -5.40 28.92
C GLY A 699 0.86 -4.76 29.69
N PHE A 700 1.85 -4.26 28.96
CA PHE A 700 3.01 -3.54 29.49
C PHE A 700 3.26 -2.26 28.70
N SER A 701 4.00 -1.35 29.34
CA SER A 701 4.48 -0.11 28.71
C SER A 701 5.96 0.05 29.06
N ALA A 702 6.78 0.39 28.10
CA ALA A 702 8.20 0.64 28.32
C ALA A 702 8.73 1.70 27.35
N ILE A 703 9.88 2.28 27.69
CA ILE A 703 10.66 3.08 26.75
C ILE A 703 11.83 2.21 26.28
N GLY A 704 11.99 2.10 24.96
CA GLY A 704 13.09 1.35 24.38
C GLY A 704 14.46 1.91 24.77
N ASP A 705 15.42 1.03 25.07
CA ASP A 705 16.78 1.41 25.44
C ASP A 705 17.82 0.75 24.50
N GLY A 706 18.35 1.53 23.60
CA GLY A 706 19.23 1.05 22.55
C GLY A 706 18.49 0.10 21.60
N SER A 707 18.84 -1.17 21.59
CA SER A 707 18.18 -2.20 20.78
C SER A 707 17.31 -3.14 21.61
N ALA A 708 16.98 -2.79 22.85
CA ALA A 708 16.28 -3.64 23.79
C ALA A 708 15.01 -3.00 24.35
N VAL A 709 14.04 -3.82 24.68
CA VAL A 709 12.82 -3.45 25.39
C VAL A 709 12.64 -4.41 26.55
N ASN A 710 12.39 -3.85 27.75
CA ASN A 710 12.27 -4.59 29.00
C ASN A 710 10.80 -4.77 29.39
N PHE A 711 10.46 -5.94 29.93
CA PHE A 711 9.17 -6.21 30.54
C PHE A 711 9.26 -6.00 32.04
N GLU A 712 8.59 -4.97 32.51
CA GLU A 712 8.57 -4.60 33.93
C GLU A 712 7.13 -4.33 34.38
N ALA A 713 6.81 -4.80 35.59
CA ALA A 713 5.60 -4.46 36.30
C ALA A 713 5.96 -3.96 37.71
N HIS A 714 5.53 -2.76 38.06
CA HIS A 714 5.84 -2.12 39.35
C HIS A 714 7.34 -2.10 39.69
N GLY A 715 8.19 -1.88 38.66
CA GLY A 715 9.66 -1.85 38.81
C GLY A 715 10.31 -3.22 39.02
N GLN A 716 9.59 -4.31 38.77
CA GLN A 716 10.13 -5.67 38.79
C GLN A 716 10.12 -6.28 37.39
N ALA A 717 11.22 -6.95 37.04
CA ALA A 717 11.33 -7.64 35.78
C ALA A 717 10.34 -8.83 35.71
N VAL A 718 9.59 -8.92 34.64
CA VAL A 718 8.61 -9.99 34.37
C VAL A 718 9.12 -10.86 33.22
N GLN A 719 9.05 -12.17 33.37
CA GLN A 719 9.43 -13.12 32.34
C GLN A 719 8.23 -13.40 31.44
N VAL A 720 8.44 -13.26 30.11
CA VAL A 720 7.43 -13.55 29.10
C VAL A 720 7.98 -14.55 28.07
N SER A 721 7.14 -15.46 27.61
CA SER A 721 7.48 -16.48 26.60
C SER A 721 7.00 -16.11 25.22
N GLU A 722 5.92 -15.34 25.13
CA GLU A 722 5.35 -14.84 23.88
C GLU A 722 4.97 -13.37 24.04
N ALA A 723 5.36 -12.53 23.09
CA ALA A 723 5.04 -11.11 23.16
C ALA A 723 4.92 -10.43 21.81
N TYR A 724 4.01 -9.44 21.73
CA TYR A 724 3.97 -8.40 20.71
C TYR A 724 4.45 -7.09 21.31
N ILE A 725 5.34 -6.37 20.61
CA ILE A 725 5.95 -5.12 21.07
C ILE A 725 5.84 -4.12 19.91
N GLY A 726 5.22 -2.97 20.12
CA GLY A 726 5.04 -2.00 19.03
C GLY A 726 4.57 -0.62 19.53
N PHE A 727 4.34 0.27 18.56
CA PHE A 727 3.77 1.57 18.83
C PHE A 727 2.28 1.46 19.14
N PRO A 728 1.75 2.22 20.12
CA PRO A 728 0.33 2.21 20.41
C PRO A 728 -0.49 2.76 19.24
N ILE A 729 -1.64 2.17 18.98
CA ILE A 729 -2.66 2.73 18.10
C ILE A 729 -3.65 3.49 18.97
N ARG A 730 -3.67 4.81 18.85
CA ARG A 730 -4.66 5.64 19.51
C ARG A 730 -5.99 5.52 18.79
N TRP A 731 -6.95 4.93 19.47
CA TRP A 731 -8.33 4.85 19.02
C TRP A 731 -9.16 5.91 19.71
N GLU A 732 -9.96 6.67 18.96
CA GLU A 732 -10.77 7.75 19.52
C GLU A 732 -12.11 7.83 18.81
N VAL A 733 -13.16 7.89 19.60
CA VAL A 733 -14.55 8.05 19.14
C VAL A 733 -15.23 9.18 19.90
N GLU A 734 -15.79 10.12 19.16
CA GLU A 734 -16.68 11.15 19.67
C GLU A 734 -18.02 11.06 18.94
N PRO A 735 -19.14 10.81 19.62
CA PRO A 735 -20.46 10.82 19.02
C PRO A 735 -20.85 12.17 18.43
N MET A 736 -21.78 12.18 17.51
CA MET A 736 -22.37 13.42 16.99
C MET A 736 -23.07 14.21 18.10
N PRO A 737 -23.10 15.56 18.00
CA PRO A 737 -23.81 16.38 18.96
C PRO A 737 -25.25 15.93 19.16
N LEU A 738 -25.67 15.83 20.42
CA LEU A 738 -27.01 15.34 20.76
C LEU A 738 -28.09 16.29 20.24
N THR A 739 -28.99 15.75 19.44
CA THR A 739 -30.19 16.44 19.03
C THR A 739 -31.39 15.56 19.24
N MET A 740 -32.40 16.08 19.88
CA MET A 740 -33.67 15.40 20.06
C MET A 740 -34.67 15.94 19.06
N SER A 741 -34.99 15.15 18.07
CA SER A 741 -36.04 15.43 17.12
C SER A 741 -37.33 14.75 17.61
N GLY A 742 -38.17 15.48 18.32
CA GLY A 742 -39.47 14.96 18.81
C GLY A 742 -40.57 14.89 17.74
N SER A 743 -40.26 15.16 16.50
CA SER A 743 -41.25 15.16 15.41
C SER A 743 -40.55 15.28 14.07
N THR A 744 -41.14 14.72 13.02
CA THR A 744 -40.80 14.91 11.61
C THR A 744 -40.78 16.37 11.13
N ASN A 745 -41.00 17.35 12.01
CA ASN A 745 -40.92 18.76 11.70
C ASN A 745 -39.55 19.33 12.09
N ILE A 746 -38.74 19.65 11.09
CA ILE A 746 -37.43 20.27 11.10
C ILE A 746 -37.32 21.53 12.01
N LYS A 747 -38.44 22.14 12.39
CA LYS A 747 -38.49 23.33 13.20
C LYS A 747 -38.25 23.14 14.71
N ASN A 748 -38.16 21.92 15.19
CA ASN A 748 -38.01 21.58 16.62
C ASN A 748 -36.69 20.89 16.96
N THR A 749 -35.57 21.38 16.40
CA THR A 749 -34.23 20.88 16.81
C THR A 749 -33.91 21.39 18.21
N THR A 750 -33.38 20.51 19.04
CA THR A 750 -32.86 20.85 20.36
C THR A 750 -31.35 21.17 20.35
N LEU A 751 -30.74 21.31 19.17
CA LEU A 751 -29.29 21.58 19.04
C LEU A 751 -28.84 22.82 19.83
N THR A 752 -29.66 23.87 19.91
CA THR A 752 -29.34 25.12 20.59
C THR A 752 -29.81 25.19 22.04
N ARG A 753 -30.41 24.13 22.57
CA ARG A 753 -30.84 24.11 23.99
C ARG A 753 -29.74 23.55 24.89
N PRO A 754 -29.53 24.14 26.05
CA PRO A 754 -28.64 23.58 27.04
C PRO A 754 -29.06 22.16 27.42
N LYS A 755 -28.10 21.23 27.49
CA LYS A 755 -28.32 19.83 27.84
C LYS A 755 -27.29 19.39 28.86
N HIS A 756 -27.69 18.46 29.69
CA HIS A 756 -26.81 17.82 30.65
C HIS A 756 -26.85 16.30 30.50
N ILE A 757 -25.74 15.69 30.16
CA ILE A 757 -25.62 14.23 30.15
C ILE A 757 -25.40 13.79 31.58
N ARG A 758 -26.32 13.00 32.09
CA ARG A 758 -26.31 12.52 33.47
C ARG A 758 -25.56 11.21 33.62
N THR A 759 -25.95 10.24 32.82
CA THR A 759 -25.29 8.92 32.74
C THR A 759 -25.20 8.47 31.31
N VAL A 760 -24.14 7.73 31.02
CA VAL A 760 -23.96 7.05 29.74
C VAL A 760 -23.73 5.58 30.00
N ASN A 761 -24.47 4.76 29.30
CA ASN A 761 -24.26 3.33 29.26
C ASN A 761 -23.59 2.96 27.95
N PHE A 762 -22.48 2.28 28.02
CA PHE A 762 -21.73 1.80 26.88
C PHE A 762 -21.92 0.30 26.73
N MET A 763 -22.23 -0.12 25.52
CA MET A 763 -22.29 -1.54 25.20
C MET A 763 -21.02 -1.93 24.47
N PHE A 764 -20.19 -2.73 25.11
CA PHE A 764 -18.93 -3.23 24.56
C PHE A 764 -18.99 -4.72 24.25
N ASN A 765 -18.15 -5.13 23.31
CA ASN A 765 -17.85 -6.52 22.99
C ASN A 765 -16.34 -6.70 22.90
N ASN A 766 -15.80 -7.79 23.41
CA ASN A 766 -14.38 -8.14 23.33
C ASN A 766 -13.43 -6.98 23.74
N THR A 767 -13.74 -6.27 24.82
CA THR A 767 -13.04 -5.02 25.19
C THR A 767 -12.23 -5.18 26.47
N ILE A 768 -11.01 -4.66 26.43
CA ILE A 768 -10.13 -4.55 27.61
C ILE A 768 -9.68 -3.10 27.73
N GLY A 769 -9.98 -2.45 28.86
CA GLY A 769 -9.53 -1.08 29.12
C GLY A 769 -10.35 0.00 28.40
N GLY A 770 -9.76 1.19 28.29
CA GLY A 770 -10.32 2.38 27.68
C GLY A 770 -10.63 3.48 28.70
N THR A 771 -10.76 4.71 28.18
CA THR A 771 -11.07 5.90 28.99
C THR A 771 -12.22 6.69 28.36
N ILE A 772 -12.95 7.40 29.19
CA ILE A 772 -13.96 8.36 28.77
C ILE A 772 -13.60 9.72 29.37
N ASN A 773 -13.39 10.70 28.52
CA ASN A 773 -12.87 12.01 28.92
C ASN A 773 -11.61 11.90 29.83
N GLY A 774 -10.74 10.94 29.58
CA GLY A 774 -9.53 10.66 30.35
C GLY A 774 -9.76 9.87 31.64
N VAL A 775 -10.99 9.48 31.96
CA VAL A 775 -11.31 8.66 33.14
C VAL A 775 -11.40 7.20 32.71
N PRO A 776 -10.65 6.28 33.36
CA PRO A 776 -10.69 4.86 33.03
C PRO A 776 -12.08 4.26 33.18
N ILE A 777 -12.46 3.41 32.24
CA ILE A 777 -13.72 2.64 32.25
C ILE A 777 -13.52 1.45 33.20
N ALA A 778 -14.31 1.38 34.26
CA ALA A 778 -14.28 0.25 35.20
C ALA A 778 -14.99 -0.96 34.58
N LEU A 779 -14.33 -1.67 33.67
CA LEU A 779 -14.85 -2.89 33.08
C LEU A 779 -14.81 -4.09 34.02
N ASP A 780 -13.85 -4.10 34.93
CA ASP A 780 -13.68 -5.11 35.99
C ASP A 780 -14.13 -4.61 37.34
N LYS A 781 -14.84 -5.46 38.08
CA LYS A 781 -14.97 -5.30 39.51
C LYS A 781 -13.73 -5.93 40.14
N PHE A 782 -13.19 -5.29 41.19
CA PHE A 782 -12.10 -5.85 41.93
C PHE A 782 -12.50 -7.22 42.47
N ASP A 783 -11.88 -8.26 41.91
CA ASP A 783 -12.09 -9.64 42.34
C ASP A 783 -10.71 -10.25 42.67
N THR A 784 -10.58 -10.77 43.87
CA THR A 784 -9.34 -11.39 44.35
C THR A 784 -9.01 -12.70 43.58
N VAL A 785 -9.98 -13.30 42.92
CA VAL A 785 -9.78 -14.53 42.14
C VAL A 785 -8.94 -14.29 40.86
N ASN A 786 -8.96 -13.08 40.32
CA ASN A 786 -8.27 -12.71 39.08
C ASN A 786 -6.88 -12.10 39.31
N ILE A 787 -6.38 -12.07 40.54
CA ILE A 787 -5.04 -11.53 40.80
C ILE A 787 -3.98 -12.46 40.21
N GLY A 788 -3.17 -11.92 39.25
CA GLY A 788 -2.09 -12.64 38.62
C GLY A 788 -2.49 -13.42 37.37
N GLU A 789 -3.74 -13.28 36.90
CA GLU A 789 -4.18 -13.78 35.59
C GLU A 789 -4.26 -12.63 34.55
N PRO A 790 -4.06 -12.91 33.24
CA PRO A 790 -4.23 -11.91 32.19
C PRO A 790 -5.65 -11.33 32.18
N PRO A 791 -5.80 -10.03 31.83
CA PRO A 791 -7.13 -9.42 31.75
C PRO A 791 -7.97 -10.13 30.69
N THR A 792 -9.19 -10.48 31.05
CA THR A 792 -10.13 -11.13 30.13
C THR A 792 -10.99 -10.09 29.41
N PRO A 793 -11.22 -10.23 28.09
CA PRO A 793 -12.12 -9.35 27.37
C PRO A 793 -13.53 -9.33 27.96
N LYS A 794 -14.12 -8.16 28.05
CA LYS A 794 -15.45 -7.95 28.63
C LYS A 794 -16.50 -7.71 27.55
N ASN A 795 -17.68 -8.24 27.84
CA ASN A 795 -18.87 -8.07 27.00
C ASN A 795 -20.00 -7.55 27.90
N GLY A 796 -20.82 -6.65 27.39
CA GLY A 796 -22.00 -6.18 28.11
C GLY A 796 -22.16 -4.68 28.18
N ILE A 797 -23.02 -4.23 29.09
CA ILE A 797 -23.35 -2.83 29.28
C ILE A 797 -22.65 -2.34 30.55
N PHE A 798 -21.95 -1.23 30.42
CA PHE A 798 -21.21 -0.57 31.50
C PHE A 798 -21.73 0.86 31.67
N GLU A 799 -22.14 1.22 32.87
CA GLU A 799 -22.66 2.54 33.21
C GLU A 799 -21.54 3.44 33.74
N MET A 800 -21.53 4.66 33.24
CA MET A 800 -20.62 5.70 33.72
C MET A 800 -21.37 7.02 33.92
N SER A 801 -21.19 7.62 35.11
CA SER A 801 -21.66 8.97 35.35
C SER A 801 -20.68 9.99 34.83
N ILE A 802 -21.11 10.82 33.90
CA ILE A 802 -20.29 11.89 33.33
C ILE A 802 -20.60 13.17 34.09
N MET A 803 -19.71 13.56 35.00
CA MET A 803 -19.83 14.85 35.71
C MET A 803 -19.31 15.99 34.81
N LYS A 804 -20.11 16.45 33.87
CA LYS A 804 -19.89 17.71 33.19
C LYS A 804 -20.90 18.74 33.64
N ALA A 805 -20.46 19.99 33.83
CA ALA A 805 -21.36 21.12 34.04
C ALA A 805 -22.30 21.28 32.83
N TRP A 806 -23.44 21.92 33.06
CA TRP A 806 -24.32 22.35 31.97
C TRP A 806 -23.51 23.17 30.95
N ASP A 807 -23.45 22.72 29.72
CA ASP A 807 -22.72 23.41 28.67
C ASP A 807 -23.73 24.26 27.88
N ASP A 808 -23.59 25.58 27.99
CA ASP A 808 -24.62 26.52 27.57
C ASP A 808 -24.81 26.60 26.06
N PHE A 809 -23.82 26.25 25.26
CA PHE A 809 -23.88 26.48 23.81
C PHE A 809 -23.26 25.35 22.96
N ASN A 810 -22.40 24.52 23.48
CA ASN A 810 -21.86 23.38 22.79
C ASN A 810 -22.61 22.15 23.26
N ASN A 811 -23.16 21.39 22.31
CA ASN A 811 -23.79 20.13 22.63
C ASN A 811 -22.82 19.27 23.45
N PRO A 812 -23.20 18.83 24.67
CA PRO A 812 -22.33 18.03 25.48
C PRO A 812 -21.98 16.76 24.70
N THR A 813 -20.71 16.58 24.44
CA THR A 813 -20.15 15.37 23.84
C THR A 813 -19.18 14.75 24.83
N PHE A 814 -18.82 13.53 24.63
CA PHE A 814 -17.74 12.89 25.36
C PHE A 814 -16.86 12.13 24.38
N THR A 815 -15.60 11.98 24.75
CA THR A 815 -14.62 11.28 23.95
C THR A 815 -14.28 9.96 24.60
N ILE A 816 -14.40 8.87 23.87
CA ILE A 816 -13.93 7.54 24.27
C ILE A 816 -12.57 7.35 23.61
N GLN A 817 -11.56 7.01 24.41
CA GLN A 817 -10.19 6.81 23.93
C GLN A 817 -9.65 5.48 24.41
N HIS A 818 -8.79 4.87 23.58
CA HIS A 818 -8.12 3.63 23.91
C HIS A 818 -6.76 3.57 23.19
N ASP A 819 -5.70 3.54 23.98
CA ASP A 819 -4.31 3.44 23.51
C ASP A 819 -3.61 2.15 23.97
N GLU A 820 -4.31 1.32 24.75
CA GLU A 820 -3.79 0.03 25.18
C GLU A 820 -3.67 -0.97 24.03
N PRO A 821 -2.77 -1.97 24.11
CA PRO A 821 -2.49 -2.90 23.02
C PRO A 821 -3.56 -4.00 22.83
N PHE A 822 -4.77 -3.75 23.31
CA PHE A 822 -5.90 -4.67 23.26
C PHE A 822 -7.00 -4.20 22.31
N ASP A 823 -7.96 -5.09 22.04
CA ASP A 823 -9.15 -4.77 21.25
C ASP A 823 -10.14 -3.91 22.07
N ILE A 824 -10.85 -3.05 21.37
CA ILE A 824 -12.04 -2.36 21.85
C ILE A 824 -13.10 -2.36 20.74
N GLN A 825 -14.30 -2.78 21.08
CA GLN A 825 -15.44 -2.82 20.16
C GLN A 825 -16.66 -2.19 20.83
N LEU A 826 -17.04 -1.01 20.36
CA LEU A 826 -18.21 -0.27 20.83
C LEU A 826 -19.41 -0.68 19.97
N LEU A 827 -20.41 -1.31 20.60
CA LEU A 827 -21.66 -1.71 19.94
C LEU A 827 -22.74 -0.63 20.00
N GLY A 828 -22.72 0.19 21.05
CA GLY A 828 -23.70 1.25 21.21
C GLY A 828 -23.49 2.10 22.45
N VAL A 829 -24.08 3.28 22.42
CA VAL A 829 -24.06 4.25 23.50
C VAL A 829 -25.49 4.67 23.82
N PHE A 830 -25.84 4.67 25.11
CA PHE A 830 -27.18 4.98 25.59
C PHE A 830 -27.06 6.09 26.65
N TYR A 831 -27.75 7.18 26.44
CA TYR A 831 -27.64 8.37 27.26
C TYR A 831 -28.89 8.63 28.06
N SER A 832 -28.69 9.10 29.28
CA SER A 832 -29.73 9.81 30.08
C SER A 832 -29.41 11.31 30.04
N VAL A 833 -30.30 12.08 29.45
CA VAL A 833 -30.11 13.53 29.19
C VAL A 833 -31.19 14.33 29.85
N ASP A 834 -30.82 15.36 30.62
CA ASP A 834 -31.71 16.41 31.10
C ASP A 834 -31.71 17.58 30.14
N THR A 835 -32.90 18.03 29.71
CA THR A 835 -33.11 19.12 28.75
C THR A 835 -33.91 20.25 29.32
#